data_8888b15f9e7dc7e183c7aabc6e7b22f9
#
_entry.id   8888b15f9e7dc7e183c7aabc6e7b22f9
#
_cell.length_a   1.000
_cell.length_b   1.000
_cell.length_c   1.000
_cell.angle_alpha   90.00
_cell.angle_beta   90.00
_cell.angle_gamma   90.00
#
_symmetry.space_group_name_H-M   'P 1'
#
loop_
_entity.id
_entity.type
_entity.pdbx_description
1 polymer ?
#
loop_
_entity_poly.entity_id
_entity_poly.type
_entity_poly.pdbx_seq_one_letter_code
_entity_poly.pdbx_strand_id
1 'polypeptide(L)'
;MEKRTKKKKAPRQDWKPHWSLRILKSLLGVAFSVLKIALGAAATVSIIVGICLLVVAGSVGDYLDEEILSKIETEDSESRDMDLNSNVFYVDGNGDIQKLQNIYAVNNREWANYEDIPEDLIHAAVAIEDKRFFEHQGVDWITTVKACFFMFFGNGDRGGSTITQQLIKNVTDNWDVTVQRKVQEIFTALEYERRYSKEEIMEWYLNEIYMGNRTNGVRMAAAIYFGKELESLTLAECASLISITNNPSLYNPYRENLDKGGMNGRERNRERQMDTLDEMLAQGWITQAEYDEAVAQELVFKRGIAPEDKMIRCPNEDCGYKGIVKTLIVGESGTDHYCPNCETKISIGEDASQEVYSYYVDTLLEDVAADLAKKDGVELTDSTMRFYKQKIASSGYNIYACIDMDVQNALDSVYEDLDQIPAVRSGQQPQSAMVIIDNRTGDIVALKGGVGKDKVHDGQNRAVDSVLQTGSSIKPLTVYGPAFESGVASPATVVKDLPQNYDNGSGWPKNDNRRYSYARTIYSGIMSSVNAVAVNTLQMVGTSYSYNFAKEKLGLTSLIDSFIRYDGEVMSDDDYAPLALGAQTKGLTVREMASAFAVFPNGGNYREGRTYTKVYDNKGNLVLDNTQDTWEAFSPKTVNYMNLCLAAAVGGTGGNARISGQNVYGKTGTTSSNRDRWFCGYTAHYTAAVWFGFDTPEVVNLIMGNGNNPAAILFSKVLSKVHNGLPKVDLINYDPLLWVSMCLDSGKMVTEACLHDVRTIDGIKRYDSARVYREDYPSQYCDKHILVDYCVTGGGVCNEYCKLFADEKENTGTEVKIEKKSLVKMTQKEVAELLKAKPGGLLPEYLRDDYIYLINENGTDAVFKGIEGKLEQEVDAPYLVCPLHNKEAWEEYQESIKPTEPETQPDTETDTESDTETDTESDTESDTNTEEDDGAVG
;
A
#
# COMPACT_ATOMS: atom_id res chain seq x y z
N MET A 1 -26.47 -28.59 118.18
CA MET A 1 -25.04 -28.50 117.88
C MET A 1 -24.77 -29.45 116.77
N GLU A 2 -24.92 -29.04 115.58
CA GLU A 2 -24.86 -29.91 114.41
C GLU A 2 -23.54 -29.85 113.71
N LYS A 3 -22.96 -30.95 113.44
CA LYS A 3 -21.73 -31.11 112.65
C LYS A 3 -22.10 -31.22 111.18
N ARG A 4 -21.78 -30.19 110.33
CA ARG A 4 -21.83 -30.27 108.88
C ARG A 4 -20.65 -31.08 108.34
N THR A 5 -20.95 -32.18 107.71
CA THR A 5 -20.00 -33.03 106.99
C THR A 5 -19.71 -32.43 105.58
N LYS A 6 -18.46 -32.15 105.28
CA LYS A 6 -17.99 -31.76 103.94
C LYS A 6 -17.95 -32.97 102.97
N LYS A 7 -18.78 -32.95 101.96
CA LYS A 7 -18.68 -33.87 100.83
C LYS A 7 -17.44 -33.53 99.99
N LYS A 8 -16.53 -34.48 99.80
CA LYS A 8 -15.37 -34.45 98.90
C LYS A 8 -15.91 -34.49 97.51
N LYS A 9 -15.52 -33.50 96.62
CA LYS A 9 -15.73 -33.50 95.17
C LYS A 9 -14.72 -34.47 94.52
N ALA A 10 -15.20 -35.36 93.61
CA ALA A 10 -14.37 -36.24 92.84
C ALA A 10 -13.54 -35.44 91.82
N PRO A 11 -12.34 -35.85 91.41
CA PRO A 11 -11.51 -35.11 90.44
C PRO A 11 -12.10 -35.17 89.06
N ARG A 12 -12.23 -33.93 88.41
CA ARG A 12 -12.57 -33.81 87.06
C ARG A 12 -11.41 -34.43 86.19
N GLN A 13 -11.78 -35.42 85.42
CA GLN A 13 -10.92 -35.97 84.37
C GLN A 13 -10.84 -34.93 83.23
N ASP A 14 -9.67 -34.28 83.06
CA ASP A 14 -9.39 -33.38 81.88
C ASP A 14 -9.27 -34.22 80.64
N TRP A 15 -10.33 -34.20 79.83
CA TRP A 15 -10.39 -34.78 78.48
C TRP A 15 -9.61 -33.92 77.58
N LYS A 16 -8.37 -34.24 77.27
CA LYS A 16 -7.58 -33.60 76.27
C LYS A 16 -8.09 -34.07 74.86
N PRO A 17 -8.61 -33.21 73.99
CA PRO A 17 -9.08 -33.64 72.67
C PRO A 17 -7.93 -34.21 71.89
N HIS A 18 -8.20 -35.28 71.13
CA HIS A 18 -7.26 -35.96 70.28
C HIS A 18 -6.61 -34.94 69.29
N TRP A 19 -5.28 -35.09 69.04
CA TRP A 19 -4.49 -34.22 68.15
C TRP A 19 -5.16 -33.99 66.78
N SER A 20 -5.85 -34.95 66.17
CA SER A 20 -6.62 -34.90 64.95
C SER A 20 -7.75 -33.84 64.96
N LEU A 21 -8.44 -33.70 66.13
CA LEU A 21 -9.49 -32.68 66.32
C LEU A 21 -8.94 -31.24 66.40
N ARG A 22 -7.69 -31.07 66.84
CA ARG A 22 -6.97 -29.78 66.81
C ARG A 22 -6.55 -29.38 65.41
N ILE A 23 -6.05 -30.32 64.61
CA ILE A 23 -5.68 -30.09 63.22
C ILE A 23 -6.95 -29.74 62.40
N LEU A 24 -8.03 -30.49 62.57
CA LEU A 24 -9.30 -30.26 61.91
C LEU A 24 -9.88 -28.85 62.22
N LYS A 25 -9.80 -28.43 63.51
CA LYS A 25 -10.22 -27.06 63.87
C LYS A 25 -9.31 -25.99 63.31
N SER A 26 -8.01 -26.21 63.21
CA SER A 26 -7.08 -25.29 62.59
C SER A 26 -7.32 -25.20 61.08
N LEU A 27 -7.54 -26.30 60.37
CA LEU A 27 -7.84 -26.34 58.96
C LEU A 27 -9.19 -25.66 58.65
N LEU A 28 -10.22 -25.88 59.46
CA LEU A 28 -11.51 -25.19 59.37
C LEU A 28 -11.36 -23.68 59.62
N GLY A 29 -10.50 -23.29 60.57
CA GLY A 29 -10.21 -21.87 60.86
C GLY A 29 -9.49 -21.19 59.71
N VAL A 30 -8.53 -21.85 59.05
CA VAL A 30 -7.86 -21.35 57.86
C VAL A 30 -8.84 -21.27 56.70
N ALA A 31 -9.64 -22.29 56.41
CA ALA A 31 -10.66 -22.29 55.36
C ALA A 31 -11.68 -21.15 55.57
N PHE A 32 -12.11 -20.91 56.83
CA PHE A 32 -13.04 -19.82 57.12
C PHE A 32 -12.39 -18.42 57.00
N SER A 33 -11.11 -18.31 57.29
CA SER A 33 -10.35 -17.06 57.02
C SER A 33 -10.14 -16.79 55.54
N VAL A 34 -9.81 -17.81 54.76
CA VAL A 34 -9.72 -17.72 53.29
C VAL A 34 -11.09 -17.33 52.70
N LEU A 35 -12.17 -17.92 53.16
CA LEU A 35 -13.52 -17.58 52.72
C LEU A 35 -13.89 -16.13 53.04
N LYS A 36 -13.54 -15.64 54.26
CA LYS A 36 -13.75 -14.22 54.60
C LYS A 36 -12.94 -13.27 53.74
N ILE A 37 -11.69 -13.59 53.42
CA ILE A 37 -10.84 -12.78 52.54
C ILE A 37 -11.43 -12.77 51.13
N ALA A 38 -11.85 -13.92 50.62
CA ALA A 38 -12.49 -14.04 49.32
C ALA A 38 -13.83 -13.26 49.24
N LEU A 39 -14.66 -13.35 50.25
CA LEU A 39 -15.91 -12.56 50.33
C LEU A 39 -15.64 -11.06 50.48
N GLY A 40 -14.62 -10.67 51.23
CA GLY A 40 -14.19 -9.28 51.35
C GLY A 40 -13.68 -8.72 50.02
N ALA A 41 -12.84 -9.49 49.33
CA ALA A 41 -12.35 -9.12 48.00
C ALA A 41 -13.51 -9.00 46.98
N ALA A 42 -14.43 -9.96 46.96
CA ALA A 42 -15.64 -9.92 46.13
C ALA A 42 -16.51 -8.69 46.41
N ALA A 43 -16.74 -8.36 47.71
CA ALA A 43 -17.49 -7.16 48.10
C ALA A 43 -16.79 -5.86 47.64
N THR A 44 -15.45 -5.78 47.77
CA THR A 44 -14.68 -4.61 47.31
C THR A 44 -14.74 -4.46 45.79
N VAL A 45 -14.58 -5.56 45.03
CA VAL A 45 -14.74 -5.55 43.57
C VAL A 45 -16.15 -5.13 43.18
N SER A 46 -17.19 -5.62 43.86
CA SER A 46 -18.59 -5.22 43.61
C SER A 46 -18.86 -3.75 43.87
N ILE A 47 -18.24 -3.15 44.92
CA ILE A 47 -18.36 -1.72 45.20
C ILE A 47 -17.65 -0.88 44.13
N ILE A 48 -16.44 -1.27 43.69
CA ILE A 48 -15.69 -0.59 42.64
C ILE A 48 -16.47 -0.64 41.32
N VAL A 49 -16.97 -1.81 40.95
CA VAL A 49 -17.84 -1.99 39.78
C VAL A 49 -19.09 -1.12 39.88
N GLY A 50 -19.74 -1.09 41.04
CA GLY A 50 -20.92 -0.24 41.26
C GLY A 50 -20.65 1.25 41.12
N ILE A 51 -19.49 1.75 41.58
CA ILE A 51 -19.07 3.15 41.38
C ILE A 51 -18.78 3.44 39.92
N CYS A 52 -18.05 2.54 39.22
CA CYS A 52 -17.80 2.69 37.80
C CYS A 52 -19.10 2.71 36.98
N LEU A 53 -20.07 1.87 37.33
CA LEU A 53 -21.37 1.82 36.70
C LEU A 53 -22.19 3.09 36.91
N LEU A 54 -22.12 3.71 38.11
CA LEU A 54 -22.79 4.99 38.41
C LEU A 54 -22.18 6.17 37.64
N VAL A 55 -20.86 6.20 37.43
CA VAL A 55 -20.18 7.22 36.66
C VAL A 55 -20.55 7.11 35.17
N VAL A 56 -20.61 5.89 34.64
CA VAL A 56 -20.99 5.63 33.24
C VAL A 56 -22.47 5.95 33.01
N ALA A 57 -23.36 5.62 33.95
CA ALA A 57 -24.81 5.91 33.84
C ALA A 57 -25.12 7.41 33.80
N GLY A 58 -24.27 8.25 34.41
CA GLY A 58 -24.45 9.73 34.36
C GLY A 58 -24.11 10.33 32.99
N SER A 59 -23.22 9.72 32.22
CA SER A 59 -22.83 10.21 30.88
C SER A 59 -23.61 9.60 29.72
N VAL A 60 -24.42 8.57 29.97
CA VAL A 60 -25.21 7.89 28.92
C VAL A 60 -26.45 8.67 28.49
N GLY A 61 -27.02 9.49 29.38
CA GLY A 61 -28.19 10.33 29.05
C GLY A 61 -27.85 11.37 27.98
N ASP A 62 -26.78 12.10 28.18
CA ASP A 62 -26.33 13.17 27.29
C ASP A 62 -25.88 12.57 25.93
N TYR A 63 -25.21 11.41 25.96
CA TYR A 63 -24.79 10.67 24.76
C TYR A 63 -25.97 10.16 23.91
N LEU A 64 -27.04 9.72 24.54
CA LEU A 64 -28.27 9.31 23.86
C LEU A 64 -28.97 10.49 23.16
N ASP A 65 -29.10 11.60 23.85
CA ASP A 65 -29.87 12.75 23.35
C ASP A 65 -29.07 13.50 22.26
N GLU A 66 -27.73 13.68 22.41
CA GLU A 66 -26.91 14.41 21.45
C GLU A 66 -26.46 13.57 20.25
N GLU A 67 -26.09 12.31 20.42
CA GLU A 67 -25.40 11.56 19.37
C GLU A 67 -26.26 10.51 18.68
N ILE A 68 -27.28 9.96 19.32
CA ILE A 68 -28.13 8.91 18.74
C ILE A 68 -29.49 9.44 18.32
N LEU A 69 -30.22 10.13 19.21
CA LEU A 69 -31.58 10.61 18.91
C LEU A 69 -31.58 11.76 17.92
N SER A 70 -30.62 12.68 18.03
CA SER A 70 -30.49 13.77 17.05
C SER A 70 -30.21 13.25 15.64
N LYS A 71 -29.48 12.15 15.48
CA LYS A 71 -29.23 11.53 14.17
C LYS A 71 -30.48 10.86 13.61
N ILE A 72 -31.28 10.20 14.42
CA ILE A 72 -32.50 9.51 13.96
C ILE A 72 -33.63 10.51 13.68
N GLU A 73 -33.85 11.52 14.54
CA GLU A 73 -34.93 12.49 14.39
C GLU A 73 -34.69 13.51 13.28
N THR A 74 -33.43 13.89 13.00
CA THR A 74 -33.10 14.80 11.89
C THR A 74 -33.30 14.13 10.53
N GLU A 75 -33.12 12.83 10.42
CA GLU A 75 -33.36 12.11 9.15
C GLU A 75 -34.84 11.99 8.78
N ASP A 76 -35.77 12.00 9.74
CA ASP A 76 -37.22 11.89 9.47
C ASP A 76 -37.89 13.23 9.13
N SER A 77 -37.42 14.35 9.65
CA SER A 77 -38.07 15.65 9.48
C SER A 77 -37.69 16.41 8.20
N GLU A 78 -36.47 16.24 7.68
CA GLU A 78 -35.98 16.95 6.49
C GLU A 78 -36.30 16.25 5.16
N SER A 79 -36.73 14.97 5.20
CA SER A 79 -36.99 14.18 3.98
C SER A 79 -38.30 14.55 3.25
N ARG A 80 -39.16 15.37 3.83
CA ARG A 80 -40.52 15.64 3.32
C ARG A 80 -40.67 16.79 2.34
N ASP A 81 -39.63 17.61 2.12
CA ASP A 81 -39.79 18.89 1.38
C ASP A 81 -38.96 19.04 0.07
N MET A 82 -38.30 17.98 -0.41
CA MET A 82 -37.35 18.09 -1.53
C MET A 82 -37.54 17.05 -2.65
N ASP A 83 -38.19 17.47 -3.73
CA ASP A 83 -38.42 16.70 -4.98
C ASP A 83 -37.65 17.21 -6.21
N LEU A 84 -36.51 17.87 -6.03
CA LEU A 84 -35.74 18.44 -7.15
C LEU A 84 -34.49 17.61 -7.43
N ASN A 85 -34.48 16.88 -8.56
CA ASN A 85 -33.28 16.16 -9.01
C ASN A 85 -32.09 17.10 -9.26
N SER A 86 -30.91 16.72 -8.79
CA SER A 86 -29.67 17.41 -9.08
C SER A 86 -29.08 16.99 -10.45
N ASN A 87 -28.22 17.83 -10.99
CA ASN A 87 -27.62 17.61 -12.29
C ASN A 87 -26.10 17.71 -12.22
N VAL A 88 -25.42 16.86 -12.95
CA VAL A 88 -23.98 16.97 -13.18
C VAL A 88 -23.74 17.44 -14.62
N PHE A 89 -22.92 18.47 -14.75
CA PHE A 89 -22.50 19.07 -16.01
C PHE A 89 -20.99 18.94 -16.18
N TYR A 90 -20.52 18.98 -17.42
CA TYR A 90 -19.12 19.10 -17.78
C TYR A 90 -18.94 20.09 -18.94
N VAL A 91 -17.72 20.54 -19.16
CA VAL A 91 -17.36 21.40 -20.30
C VAL A 91 -16.72 20.54 -21.37
N ASP A 92 -17.26 20.53 -22.58
CA ASP A 92 -16.71 19.75 -23.67
C ASP A 92 -15.48 20.42 -24.30
N GLY A 93 -14.82 19.75 -25.26
CA GLY A 93 -13.63 20.24 -25.94
C GLY A 93 -13.82 21.54 -26.73
N ASN A 94 -15.08 21.98 -26.97
CA ASN A 94 -15.43 23.24 -27.62
C ASN A 94 -15.66 24.38 -26.64
N GLY A 95 -15.73 24.07 -25.35
CA GLY A 95 -16.05 24.98 -24.25
C GLY A 95 -17.55 25.08 -23.94
N ASP A 96 -18.38 24.23 -24.56
CA ASP A 96 -19.82 24.19 -24.32
C ASP A 96 -20.16 23.34 -23.09
N ILE A 97 -21.14 23.81 -22.30
CA ILE A 97 -21.62 23.09 -21.12
C ILE A 97 -22.56 21.98 -21.56
N GLN A 98 -22.20 20.74 -21.27
CA GLN A 98 -22.98 19.56 -21.56
C GLN A 98 -23.45 18.92 -20.28
N LYS A 99 -24.64 18.29 -20.31
CA LYS A 99 -25.17 17.53 -19.20
C LYS A 99 -24.54 16.12 -19.19
N LEU A 100 -23.91 15.73 -18.08
CA LEU A 100 -23.32 14.42 -17.90
C LEU A 100 -24.34 13.42 -17.34
N GLN A 101 -25.02 13.79 -16.25
CA GLN A 101 -25.84 12.85 -15.47
C GLN A 101 -26.94 13.60 -14.72
N ASN A 102 -28.12 12.98 -14.61
CA ASN A 102 -29.14 13.35 -13.63
C ASN A 102 -28.87 12.58 -12.33
N ILE A 103 -28.89 13.26 -11.22
CA ILE A 103 -28.83 12.62 -9.91
C ILE A 103 -30.26 12.65 -9.36
N TYR A 104 -30.84 11.47 -9.37
CA TYR A 104 -32.20 11.31 -8.86
C TYR A 104 -32.11 11.17 -7.34
N ALA A 105 -33.06 11.78 -6.65
CA ALA A 105 -33.38 11.41 -5.30
C ALA A 105 -33.95 9.97 -5.37
N VAL A 106 -33.05 9.00 -5.50
CA VAL A 106 -33.46 7.65 -5.20
C VAL A 106 -33.78 7.70 -3.70
N ASN A 107 -35.05 7.52 -3.35
CA ASN A 107 -35.42 7.07 -2.03
C ASN A 107 -34.77 5.69 -1.81
N ASN A 108 -33.44 5.65 -1.69
CA ASN A 108 -32.65 4.45 -1.37
C ASN A 108 -32.83 4.04 0.10
N ARG A 109 -33.65 4.78 0.83
CA ARG A 109 -34.33 4.40 2.04
C ARG A 109 -35.85 4.46 1.79
N GLU A 110 -36.39 3.50 1.13
CA GLU A 110 -37.80 3.17 1.42
C GLU A 110 -37.76 2.58 2.82
N TRP A 111 -38.01 3.43 3.81
CA TRP A 111 -38.20 3.00 5.18
C TRP A 111 -39.29 1.95 5.21
N ALA A 112 -39.01 0.78 5.72
CA ALA A 112 -39.99 -0.24 5.94
C ALA A 112 -40.59 0.01 7.32
N ASN A 113 -41.85 0.50 7.40
CA ASN A 113 -42.53 0.55 8.68
C ASN A 113 -42.72 -0.89 9.19
N TYR A 114 -42.77 -1.07 10.51
CA TYR A 114 -42.88 -2.38 11.13
C TYR A 114 -44.04 -3.23 10.53
N GLU A 115 -45.17 -2.57 10.20
CA GLU A 115 -46.36 -3.21 9.59
C GLU A 115 -46.13 -3.69 8.15
N ASP A 116 -45.19 -3.14 7.44
CA ASP A 116 -44.83 -3.53 6.05
C ASP A 116 -43.75 -4.66 6.03
N ILE A 117 -43.11 -4.98 7.17
CA ILE A 117 -42.05 -6.00 7.26
C ILE A 117 -42.71 -7.39 7.44
N PRO A 118 -42.40 -8.39 6.58
CA PRO A 118 -42.91 -9.73 6.75
C PRO A 118 -42.57 -10.30 8.12
N GLU A 119 -43.56 -10.93 8.80
CA GLU A 119 -43.34 -11.60 10.09
C GLU A 119 -42.23 -12.66 10.00
N ASP A 120 -42.13 -13.38 8.88
CA ASP A 120 -41.09 -14.36 8.64
C ASP A 120 -39.68 -13.75 8.68
N LEU A 121 -39.54 -12.50 8.23
CA LEU A 121 -38.25 -11.79 8.25
C LEU A 121 -37.87 -11.36 9.68
N ILE A 122 -38.85 -10.88 10.45
CA ILE A 122 -38.70 -10.55 11.87
C ILE A 122 -38.30 -11.81 12.66
N HIS A 123 -39.03 -12.91 12.44
CA HIS A 123 -38.78 -14.19 13.10
C HIS A 123 -37.40 -14.77 12.72
N ALA A 124 -36.98 -14.63 11.46
CA ALA A 124 -35.65 -15.04 11.01
C ALA A 124 -34.52 -14.22 11.71
N ALA A 125 -34.69 -12.90 11.84
CA ALA A 125 -33.74 -12.05 12.56
C ALA A 125 -33.63 -12.43 14.04
N VAL A 126 -34.79 -12.61 14.71
CA VAL A 126 -34.84 -13.03 16.11
C VAL A 126 -34.22 -14.41 16.29
N ALA A 127 -34.56 -15.37 15.42
CA ALA A 127 -34.08 -16.74 15.54
C ALA A 127 -32.57 -16.89 15.47
N ILE A 128 -31.93 -16.13 14.62
CA ILE A 128 -30.48 -16.28 14.38
C ILE A 128 -29.59 -15.29 15.17
N GLU A 129 -30.10 -14.07 15.40
CA GLU A 129 -29.30 -13.00 16.03
C GLU A 129 -29.59 -12.89 17.54
N ASP A 130 -30.85 -12.97 17.96
CA ASP A 130 -31.24 -12.73 19.35
C ASP A 130 -32.49 -13.51 19.75
N LYS A 131 -32.35 -14.79 20.07
CA LYS A 131 -33.41 -15.74 20.35
C LYS A 131 -34.44 -15.31 21.41
N ARG A 132 -34.07 -14.40 22.28
CA ARG A 132 -34.87 -13.88 23.41
C ARG A 132 -35.15 -12.41 23.32
N PHE A 133 -35.08 -11.84 22.14
CA PHE A 133 -35.27 -10.40 21.89
C PHE A 133 -36.55 -9.88 22.56
N PHE A 134 -37.67 -10.57 22.45
CA PHE A 134 -38.93 -10.17 23.06
C PHE A 134 -39.05 -10.44 24.59
N GLU A 135 -38.03 -11.12 25.18
CA GLU A 135 -38.06 -11.52 26.61
C GLU A 135 -37.16 -10.62 27.48
N HIS A 136 -36.07 -10.08 26.93
CA HIS A 136 -35.15 -9.27 27.73
C HIS A 136 -35.33 -7.76 27.47
N GLN A 137 -34.68 -6.94 28.30
CA GLN A 137 -34.68 -5.48 28.20
C GLN A 137 -33.30 -4.97 27.75
N GLY A 138 -32.99 -5.05 26.47
CA GLY A 138 -31.77 -4.53 25.84
C GLY A 138 -30.55 -5.43 25.95
N VAL A 139 -30.45 -6.22 27.00
CA VAL A 139 -29.29 -7.10 27.26
C VAL A 139 -29.76 -8.49 27.67
N ASP A 140 -29.38 -9.49 26.92
CA ASP A 140 -29.51 -10.89 27.35
C ASP A 140 -28.40 -11.28 28.31
N TRP A 141 -28.62 -11.09 29.60
CA TRP A 141 -27.64 -11.39 30.63
C TRP A 141 -27.19 -12.84 30.68
N ILE A 142 -28.04 -13.80 30.28
CA ILE A 142 -27.69 -15.21 30.26
C ILE A 142 -26.67 -15.49 29.15
N THR A 143 -26.94 -14.97 27.97
CA THR A 143 -26.03 -15.11 26.82
C THR A 143 -24.75 -14.30 27.02
N THR A 144 -24.84 -13.08 27.56
CA THR A 144 -23.68 -12.21 27.85
C THR A 144 -22.72 -12.88 28.87
N VAL A 145 -23.25 -13.41 29.98
CA VAL A 145 -22.42 -14.11 30.96
C VAL A 145 -21.81 -15.39 30.39
N LYS A 146 -22.55 -16.16 29.58
CA LYS A 146 -22.00 -17.32 28.86
C LYS A 146 -20.88 -16.92 27.92
N ALA A 147 -21.06 -15.88 27.10
CA ALA A 147 -20.05 -15.38 26.18
C ALA A 147 -18.78 -14.93 26.91
N CYS A 148 -18.91 -14.16 28.03
CA CYS A 148 -17.79 -13.78 28.89
C CYS A 148 -17.06 -15.01 29.46
N PHE A 149 -17.79 -16.03 29.91
CA PHE A 149 -17.19 -17.25 30.44
C PHE A 149 -16.38 -18.01 29.39
N PHE A 150 -16.92 -18.14 28.15
CA PHE A 150 -16.22 -18.80 27.04
C PHE A 150 -15.01 -17.98 26.56
N MET A 151 -15.04 -16.66 26.63
CA MET A 151 -13.90 -15.79 26.29
C MET A 151 -12.72 -16.00 27.27
N PHE A 152 -13.02 -16.22 28.56
CA PHE A 152 -11.99 -16.44 29.58
C PHE A 152 -11.51 -17.90 29.71
N PHE A 153 -12.33 -18.89 29.36
CA PHE A 153 -12.08 -20.30 29.67
C PHE A 153 -12.23 -21.27 28.49
N GLY A 154 -12.58 -20.81 27.28
CA GLY A 154 -12.86 -21.68 26.13
C GLY A 154 -12.39 -21.10 24.80
N ASN A 155 -12.13 -21.98 23.84
CA ASN A 155 -11.92 -21.61 22.44
C ASN A 155 -13.29 -21.43 21.77
N GLY A 156 -13.86 -20.24 21.74
CA GLY A 156 -15.15 -20.09 21.09
C GLY A 156 -15.52 -18.66 20.75
N ASP A 157 -15.55 -18.33 19.46
CA ASP A 157 -16.24 -17.19 18.87
C ASP A 157 -17.76 -17.43 18.92
N ARG A 158 -18.40 -17.12 20.02
CA ARG A 158 -19.87 -17.03 20.07
C ARG A 158 -20.29 -15.62 20.38
N GLY A 159 -20.93 -14.98 19.40
CA GLY A 159 -21.53 -13.66 19.55
C GLY A 159 -22.51 -13.64 20.72
N GLY A 160 -22.45 -12.59 21.53
CA GLY A 160 -23.31 -12.40 22.69
C GLY A 160 -23.99 -11.02 22.72
N SER A 161 -24.04 -10.31 21.59
CA SER A 161 -24.70 -9.00 21.44
C SER A 161 -26.16 -9.21 21.04
N THR A 162 -27.06 -8.43 21.66
CA THR A 162 -28.50 -8.41 21.33
C THR A 162 -28.77 -7.56 20.07
N ILE A 163 -29.96 -7.68 19.47
CA ILE A 163 -30.42 -6.84 18.36
C ILE A 163 -30.33 -5.36 18.74
N THR A 164 -30.76 -4.97 19.94
CA THR A 164 -30.67 -3.60 20.43
C THR A 164 -29.21 -3.11 20.51
N GLN A 165 -28.29 -3.95 20.98
CA GLN A 165 -26.84 -3.62 20.98
C GLN A 165 -26.24 -3.49 19.59
N GLN A 166 -26.70 -4.32 18.63
CA GLN A 166 -26.29 -4.25 17.23
C GLN A 166 -26.82 -2.98 16.57
N LEU A 167 -28.08 -2.58 16.83
CA LEU A 167 -28.65 -1.32 16.36
C LEU A 167 -27.79 -0.13 16.81
N ILE A 168 -27.50 -0.04 18.11
CA ILE A 168 -26.69 1.06 18.68
C ILE A 168 -25.31 1.12 18.01
N LYS A 169 -24.66 -0.02 17.86
CA LYS A 169 -23.37 -0.12 17.17
C LYS A 169 -23.45 0.36 15.72
N ASN A 170 -24.51 0.02 14.97
CA ASN A 170 -24.68 0.42 13.58
C ASN A 170 -24.96 1.93 13.47
N VAL A 171 -25.80 2.50 14.34
CA VAL A 171 -26.12 3.94 14.35
C VAL A 171 -24.94 4.79 14.79
N THR A 172 -24.14 4.32 15.77
CA THR A 172 -22.97 5.09 16.27
C THR A 172 -21.71 4.88 15.45
N ASP A 173 -21.70 3.95 14.51
CA ASP A 173 -20.53 3.54 13.67
C ASP A 173 -19.26 3.25 14.49
N ASN A 174 -19.43 2.87 15.75
CA ASN A 174 -18.34 2.60 16.66
C ASN A 174 -17.97 1.11 16.68
N TRP A 175 -16.96 0.73 15.90
CA TRP A 175 -16.47 -0.65 15.73
C TRP A 175 -15.29 -1.00 16.63
N ASP A 176 -14.86 -0.11 17.53
CA ASP A 176 -13.72 -0.34 18.41
C ASP A 176 -13.93 -1.56 19.31
N VAL A 177 -12.92 -2.40 19.40
CA VAL A 177 -12.94 -3.60 20.27
C VAL A 177 -12.38 -3.24 21.64
N THR A 178 -13.10 -2.41 22.41
CA THR A 178 -12.71 -1.99 23.76
C THR A 178 -13.76 -2.38 24.81
N VAL A 179 -13.30 -2.62 26.05
CA VAL A 179 -14.21 -2.90 27.17
C VAL A 179 -15.08 -1.68 27.49
N GLN A 180 -14.52 -0.48 27.37
CA GLN A 180 -15.23 0.79 27.60
C GLN A 180 -16.41 0.92 26.66
N ARG A 181 -16.19 0.76 25.37
CA ARG A 181 -17.26 0.78 24.35
C ARG A 181 -18.36 -0.25 24.66
N LYS A 182 -17.99 -1.51 25.00
CA LYS A 182 -18.98 -2.55 25.30
C LYS A 182 -19.83 -2.22 26.54
N VAL A 183 -19.23 -1.56 27.53
CA VAL A 183 -19.99 -1.10 28.71
C VAL A 183 -20.95 0.02 28.32
N GLN A 184 -20.52 1.01 27.54
CA GLN A 184 -21.39 2.06 27.00
C GLN A 184 -22.56 1.47 26.21
N GLU A 185 -22.26 0.58 25.25
CA GLU A 185 -23.27 -0.13 24.45
C GLU A 185 -24.32 -0.84 25.29
N ILE A 186 -23.91 -1.53 26.39
CA ILE A 186 -24.82 -2.19 27.33
C ILE A 186 -25.76 -1.19 27.99
N PHE A 187 -25.22 -0.08 28.55
CA PHE A 187 -26.05 0.93 29.23
C PHE A 187 -26.98 1.65 28.25
N THR A 188 -26.48 1.98 27.08
CA THR A 188 -27.30 2.59 26.03
C THR A 188 -28.44 1.67 25.61
N ALA A 189 -28.19 0.35 25.45
CA ALA A 189 -29.23 -0.62 25.13
C ALA A 189 -30.33 -0.74 26.21
N LEU A 190 -29.94 -0.72 27.47
CA LEU A 190 -30.91 -0.72 28.59
C LEU A 190 -31.78 0.53 28.60
N GLU A 191 -31.20 1.71 28.34
CA GLU A 191 -31.95 2.97 28.29
C GLU A 191 -32.84 3.07 27.06
N TYR A 192 -32.37 2.53 25.90
CA TYR A 192 -33.12 2.53 24.67
C TYR A 192 -34.41 1.71 24.80
N GLU A 193 -34.33 0.48 25.34
CA GLU A 193 -35.47 -0.37 25.61
C GLU A 193 -36.43 0.16 26.72
N ARG A 194 -35.97 1.10 27.53
CA ARG A 194 -36.83 1.80 28.46
C ARG A 194 -37.69 2.86 27.77
N ARG A 195 -37.23 3.43 26.65
CA ARG A 195 -37.89 4.54 25.94
C ARG A 195 -38.75 4.07 24.78
N TYR A 196 -38.32 3.01 24.10
CA TYR A 196 -38.92 2.52 22.84
C TYR A 196 -39.43 1.08 22.94
N SER A 197 -40.45 0.77 22.17
CA SER A 197 -41.03 -0.56 22.07
C SER A 197 -40.12 -1.54 21.31
N LYS A 198 -40.39 -2.82 21.43
CA LYS A 198 -39.69 -3.87 20.67
C LYS A 198 -39.88 -3.75 19.16
N GLU A 199 -41.11 -3.35 18.78
CA GLU A 199 -41.50 -3.10 17.41
C GLU A 199 -40.69 -1.95 16.80
N GLU A 200 -40.58 -0.80 17.49
CA GLU A 200 -39.77 0.34 17.05
C GLU A 200 -38.28 -0.04 16.91
N ILE A 201 -37.73 -0.74 17.90
CA ILE A 201 -36.32 -1.18 17.88
C ILE A 201 -36.05 -2.15 16.73
N MET A 202 -36.99 -3.09 16.44
CA MET A 202 -36.86 -4.02 15.34
C MET A 202 -36.96 -3.29 13.99
N GLU A 203 -37.92 -2.36 13.86
CA GLU A 203 -38.07 -1.53 12.67
C GLU A 203 -36.75 -0.81 12.34
N TRP A 204 -36.18 -0.11 13.32
CA TRP A 204 -34.93 0.61 13.13
C TRP A 204 -33.75 -0.33 12.83
N TYR A 205 -33.65 -1.48 13.52
CA TYR A 205 -32.62 -2.47 13.27
C TYR A 205 -32.64 -2.96 11.83
N LEU A 206 -33.81 -3.34 11.33
CA LEU A 206 -33.99 -3.87 9.97
C LEU A 206 -33.82 -2.80 8.88
N ASN A 207 -34.00 -1.51 9.21
CA ASN A 207 -33.73 -0.40 8.30
C ASN A 207 -32.27 0.05 8.33
N GLU A 208 -31.54 -0.13 9.46
CA GLU A 208 -30.15 0.32 9.62
C GLU A 208 -29.10 -0.74 9.30
N ILE A 209 -29.48 -2.03 9.30
CA ILE A 209 -28.51 -3.10 9.16
C ILE A 209 -27.87 -3.14 7.77
N TYR A 210 -26.54 -3.27 7.76
CA TYR A 210 -25.78 -3.37 6.52
C TYR A 210 -25.94 -4.74 5.87
N MET A 211 -26.42 -4.76 4.63
CA MET A 211 -26.76 -5.95 3.86
C MET A 211 -25.73 -6.30 2.76
N GLY A 212 -24.58 -5.66 2.74
CA GLY A 212 -23.61 -5.81 1.65
C GLY A 212 -23.92 -4.95 0.43
N ASN A 213 -23.00 -4.87 -0.54
CA ASN A 213 -23.12 -4.04 -1.74
C ASN A 213 -23.48 -2.57 -1.43
N ARG A 214 -22.98 -2.02 -0.30
CA ARG A 214 -23.31 -0.69 0.23
C ARG A 214 -24.82 -0.45 0.44
N THR A 215 -25.58 -1.52 0.70
CA THR A 215 -27.00 -1.51 0.94
C THR A 215 -27.29 -1.60 2.43
N ASN A 216 -28.04 -0.66 2.96
CA ASN A 216 -28.59 -0.72 4.30
C ASN A 216 -30.09 -0.94 4.21
N GLY A 217 -30.63 -1.70 5.15
CA GLY A 217 -32.06 -1.97 5.27
C GLY A 217 -32.58 -3.09 4.37
N VAL A 218 -33.59 -3.76 4.90
CA VAL A 218 -34.17 -4.99 4.32
C VAL A 218 -34.98 -4.72 3.05
N ARG A 219 -35.64 -3.55 2.93
CA ARG A 219 -36.42 -3.21 1.74
C ARG A 219 -35.53 -3.10 0.50
N MET A 220 -34.47 -2.36 0.60
CA MET A 220 -33.50 -2.26 -0.50
C MET A 220 -32.82 -3.60 -0.78
N ALA A 221 -32.50 -4.38 0.26
CA ALA A 221 -31.89 -5.68 0.09
C ALA A 221 -32.84 -6.65 -0.64
N ALA A 222 -34.16 -6.63 -0.39
CA ALA A 222 -35.14 -7.41 -1.12
C ALA A 222 -35.15 -7.09 -2.63
N ALA A 223 -35.11 -5.80 -2.96
CA ALA A 223 -35.01 -5.33 -4.35
C ALA A 223 -33.68 -5.74 -5.02
N ILE A 224 -32.55 -5.61 -4.32
CA ILE A 224 -31.23 -5.90 -4.88
C ILE A 224 -30.96 -7.38 -5.04
N TYR A 225 -31.37 -8.21 -4.07
CA TYR A 225 -31.05 -9.62 -4.10
C TYR A 225 -32.08 -10.46 -4.80
N PHE A 226 -33.39 -10.11 -4.71
CA PHE A 226 -34.47 -10.89 -5.26
C PHE A 226 -35.29 -10.19 -6.35
N GLY A 227 -35.08 -8.88 -6.56
CA GLY A 227 -35.86 -8.08 -7.50
C GLY A 227 -37.37 -8.06 -7.12
N LYS A 228 -37.65 -8.02 -5.82
CA LYS A 228 -39.01 -8.08 -5.25
C LYS A 228 -39.22 -6.95 -4.24
N GLU A 229 -40.48 -6.55 -4.09
CA GLU A 229 -40.92 -5.76 -2.94
C GLU A 229 -40.74 -6.58 -1.65
N LEU A 230 -40.47 -5.91 -0.53
CA LEU A 230 -40.23 -6.55 0.76
C LEU A 230 -41.39 -7.47 1.19
N GLU A 231 -42.63 -6.98 1.02
CA GLU A 231 -43.84 -7.68 1.39
C GLU A 231 -44.11 -8.96 0.56
N SER A 232 -43.38 -9.11 -0.56
CA SER A 232 -43.54 -10.27 -1.47
C SER A 232 -42.48 -11.34 -1.27
N LEU A 233 -41.63 -11.22 -0.26
CA LEU A 233 -40.61 -12.21 0.05
C LEU A 233 -41.26 -13.48 0.62
N THR A 234 -40.75 -14.64 0.19
CA THR A 234 -41.11 -15.93 0.79
C THR A 234 -40.29 -16.20 2.05
N LEU A 235 -40.74 -17.16 2.88
CA LEU A 235 -39.95 -17.59 4.06
C LEU A 235 -38.50 -17.96 3.71
N ALA A 236 -38.30 -18.69 2.60
CA ALA A 236 -36.93 -19.03 2.14
C ALA A 236 -36.09 -17.81 1.78
N GLU A 237 -36.67 -16.78 1.17
CA GLU A 237 -36.01 -15.53 0.81
C GLU A 237 -35.74 -14.66 2.04
N CYS A 238 -36.69 -14.61 3.00
CA CYS A 238 -36.48 -13.94 4.29
C CYS A 238 -35.28 -14.52 5.06
N ALA A 239 -35.24 -15.85 5.19
CA ALA A 239 -34.12 -16.54 5.85
C ALA A 239 -32.78 -16.31 5.13
N SER A 240 -32.78 -16.32 3.78
CA SER A 240 -31.58 -16.01 2.97
C SER A 240 -31.12 -14.56 3.14
N LEU A 241 -32.08 -13.61 3.19
CA LEU A 241 -31.78 -12.19 3.35
C LEU A 241 -31.07 -11.93 4.70
N ILE A 242 -31.65 -12.40 5.78
CA ILE A 242 -31.06 -12.25 7.14
C ILE A 242 -29.71 -12.97 7.24
N SER A 243 -29.49 -14.05 6.48
CA SER A 243 -28.19 -14.73 6.49
C SER A 243 -27.02 -13.83 6.07
N ILE A 244 -27.28 -12.78 5.30
CA ILE A 244 -26.23 -11.83 4.82
C ILE A 244 -25.71 -10.97 5.97
N THR A 245 -26.52 -10.62 6.96
CA THR A 245 -26.20 -9.66 8.03
C THR A 245 -24.95 -10.00 8.84
N ASN A 246 -24.70 -11.28 9.07
CA ASN A 246 -23.57 -11.75 9.88
C ASN A 246 -22.19 -11.42 9.30
N ASN A 247 -22.03 -11.62 7.99
CA ASN A 247 -20.82 -11.24 7.25
C ASN A 247 -21.17 -10.99 5.78
N PRO A 248 -21.56 -9.74 5.43
CA PRO A 248 -21.98 -9.39 4.08
C PRO A 248 -20.96 -9.69 3.00
N SER A 249 -19.66 -9.63 3.33
CA SER A 249 -18.60 -9.98 2.38
C SER A 249 -18.50 -11.48 2.10
N LEU A 250 -18.94 -12.33 3.01
CA LEU A 250 -18.89 -13.80 2.87
C LEU A 250 -20.19 -14.39 2.31
N TYR A 251 -21.32 -13.91 2.79
CA TYR A 251 -22.66 -14.46 2.50
C TYR A 251 -23.40 -13.74 1.37
N ASN A 252 -22.76 -12.77 0.70
CA ASN A 252 -23.32 -12.09 -0.45
C ASN A 252 -23.55 -13.05 -1.63
N PRO A 253 -24.78 -13.29 -2.10
CA PRO A 253 -25.08 -14.22 -3.20
C PRO A 253 -24.42 -13.87 -4.55
N TYR A 254 -24.00 -12.62 -4.74
CA TYR A 254 -23.32 -12.17 -5.95
C TYR A 254 -21.79 -12.27 -5.88
N ARG A 255 -21.27 -12.80 -4.78
CA ARG A 255 -19.85 -13.10 -4.67
C ARG A 255 -19.51 -14.40 -5.41
N GLU A 256 -18.79 -14.29 -6.51
CA GLU A 256 -18.37 -15.44 -7.33
C GLU A 256 -17.07 -16.11 -6.83
N ASN A 257 -16.23 -15.35 -6.12
CA ASN A 257 -14.95 -15.85 -5.63
C ASN A 257 -15.13 -16.93 -4.57
N LEU A 258 -14.41 -18.05 -4.75
CA LEU A 258 -14.39 -19.14 -3.78
C LEU A 258 -13.61 -18.71 -2.52
N ASP A 259 -14.15 -19.07 -1.36
CA ASP A 259 -13.47 -18.88 -0.08
C ASP A 259 -12.42 -19.99 0.18
N LYS A 260 -11.78 -19.94 1.37
CA LYS A 260 -10.82 -20.98 1.79
C LYS A 260 -11.42 -22.39 1.87
N GLY A 261 -12.74 -22.52 1.93
CA GLY A 261 -13.50 -23.77 1.93
C GLY A 261 -13.93 -24.22 0.53
N GLY A 262 -13.64 -23.43 -0.51
CA GLY A 262 -13.99 -23.73 -1.90
C GLY A 262 -15.45 -23.43 -2.25
N MET A 263 -16.13 -22.56 -1.49
CA MET A 263 -17.52 -22.16 -1.69
C MET A 263 -17.63 -20.72 -2.18
N ASN A 264 -18.57 -20.45 -3.10
CA ASN A 264 -18.95 -19.10 -3.52
C ASN A 264 -19.96 -18.47 -2.55
N GLY A 265 -20.35 -17.22 -2.81
CA GLY A 265 -21.28 -16.51 -1.95
C GLY A 265 -22.67 -17.13 -1.88
N ARG A 266 -23.20 -17.69 -2.99
CA ARG A 266 -24.51 -18.38 -3.03
C ARG A 266 -24.50 -19.65 -2.19
N GLU A 267 -23.45 -20.44 -2.29
CA GLU A 267 -23.29 -21.67 -1.50
C GLU A 267 -23.20 -21.35 -0.01
N ARG A 268 -22.46 -20.32 0.38
CA ARG A 268 -22.37 -19.85 1.77
C ARG A 268 -23.66 -19.26 2.29
N ASN A 269 -24.36 -18.48 1.46
CA ASN A 269 -25.68 -17.96 1.83
C ASN A 269 -26.67 -19.11 2.06
N ARG A 270 -26.67 -20.12 1.17
CA ARG A 270 -27.54 -21.29 1.33
C ARG A 270 -27.25 -22.07 2.61
N GLU A 271 -25.96 -22.29 2.94
CA GLU A 271 -25.56 -22.94 4.18
C GLU A 271 -26.12 -22.18 5.40
N ARG A 272 -25.92 -20.86 5.44
CA ARG A 272 -26.43 -20.04 6.54
C ARG A 272 -27.95 -19.91 6.58
N GLN A 273 -28.62 -19.88 5.41
CA GLN A 273 -30.05 -19.90 5.30
C GLN A 273 -30.64 -21.17 5.97
N MET A 274 -30.00 -22.31 5.74
CA MET A 274 -30.41 -23.56 6.39
C MET A 274 -30.28 -23.46 7.92
N ASP A 275 -29.16 -22.91 8.42
CA ASP A 275 -28.97 -22.65 9.86
C ASP A 275 -30.12 -21.76 10.41
N THR A 276 -30.52 -20.73 9.66
CA THR A 276 -31.61 -19.82 10.06
C THR A 276 -32.94 -20.53 10.12
N LEU A 277 -33.28 -21.33 9.09
CA LEU A 277 -34.51 -22.10 9.06
C LEU A 277 -34.56 -23.17 10.17
N ASP A 278 -33.42 -23.84 10.44
CA ASP A 278 -33.30 -24.81 11.53
C ASP A 278 -33.57 -24.16 12.90
N GLU A 279 -33.04 -22.95 13.10
CA GLU A 279 -33.29 -22.21 14.35
C GLU A 279 -34.71 -21.66 14.45
N MET A 280 -35.33 -21.24 13.34
CA MET A 280 -36.75 -20.86 13.32
C MET A 280 -37.65 -22.03 13.68
N LEU A 281 -37.41 -23.22 13.13
CA LEU A 281 -38.14 -24.44 13.46
C LEU A 281 -37.91 -24.85 14.93
N ALA A 282 -36.67 -24.86 15.40
CA ALA A 282 -36.31 -25.24 16.78
C ALA A 282 -36.95 -24.32 17.83
N GLN A 283 -37.16 -23.05 17.50
CA GLN A 283 -37.81 -22.05 18.36
C GLN A 283 -39.32 -21.99 18.20
N GLY A 284 -39.91 -22.74 17.23
CA GLY A 284 -41.34 -22.84 17.01
C GLY A 284 -41.96 -21.66 16.26
N TRP A 285 -41.13 -20.86 15.57
CA TRP A 285 -41.58 -19.76 14.71
C TRP A 285 -42.27 -20.28 13.43
N ILE A 286 -41.79 -21.43 12.91
CA ILE A 286 -42.35 -22.10 11.74
C ILE A 286 -42.70 -23.56 12.04
N THR A 287 -43.65 -24.12 11.28
CA THR A 287 -43.98 -25.52 11.35
C THR A 287 -43.03 -26.37 10.49
N GLN A 288 -43.06 -27.71 10.71
CA GLN A 288 -42.25 -28.62 9.88
C GLN A 288 -42.67 -28.56 8.39
N ALA A 289 -43.92 -28.32 8.08
CA ALA A 289 -44.39 -28.19 6.70
C ALA A 289 -43.84 -26.94 6.00
N GLU A 290 -43.86 -25.80 6.68
CA GLU A 290 -43.28 -24.54 6.18
C GLU A 290 -41.74 -24.65 6.03
N TYR A 291 -41.05 -25.31 6.98
CA TYR A 291 -39.66 -25.62 6.87
C TYR A 291 -39.34 -26.46 5.61
N ASP A 292 -40.05 -27.57 5.41
CA ASP A 292 -39.87 -28.48 4.28
C ASP A 292 -40.11 -27.76 2.94
N GLU A 293 -41.08 -26.86 2.87
CA GLU A 293 -41.38 -26.03 1.70
C GLU A 293 -40.25 -25.03 1.44
N ALA A 294 -39.80 -24.31 2.46
CA ALA A 294 -38.71 -23.32 2.35
C ALA A 294 -37.37 -23.96 1.95
N VAL A 295 -37.07 -25.14 2.47
CA VAL A 295 -35.86 -25.92 2.10
C VAL A 295 -35.95 -26.41 0.66
N ALA A 296 -37.15 -26.80 0.15
CA ALA A 296 -37.32 -27.25 -1.21
C ALA A 296 -37.30 -26.11 -2.24
N GLN A 297 -37.50 -24.87 -1.81
CA GLN A 297 -37.50 -23.70 -2.70
C GLN A 297 -36.11 -23.41 -3.25
N GLU A 298 -35.98 -23.33 -4.58
CA GLU A 298 -34.78 -22.80 -5.24
C GLU A 298 -34.81 -21.27 -5.25
N LEU A 299 -33.79 -20.65 -4.72
CA LEU A 299 -33.67 -19.20 -4.67
C LEU A 299 -33.22 -18.63 -6.02
N VAL A 300 -33.99 -17.66 -6.53
CA VAL A 300 -33.67 -16.93 -7.76
C VAL A 300 -33.19 -15.54 -7.39
N PHE A 301 -31.89 -15.29 -7.56
CA PHE A 301 -31.32 -14.00 -7.32
C PHE A 301 -31.42 -13.15 -8.58
N LYS A 302 -32.18 -12.04 -8.50
CA LYS A 302 -32.41 -11.10 -9.59
C LYS A 302 -32.28 -9.68 -9.06
N ARG A 303 -31.48 -8.84 -9.74
CA ARG A 303 -31.29 -7.45 -9.36
C ARG A 303 -32.40 -6.55 -9.89
N GLY A 304 -32.97 -5.73 -9.01
CA GLY A 304 -33.97 -4.73 -9.34
C GLY A 304 -35.39 -5.28 -9.56
N ILE A 305 -36.37 -4.51 -9.14
CA ILE A 305 -37.82 -4.81 -9.32
C ILE A 305 -38.18 -4.46 -10.75
N ALA A 306 -38.89 -5.37 -11.44
CA ALA A 306 -39.43 -5.06 -12.77
C ALA A 306 -40.46 -3.91 -12.68
N PRO A 307 -40.49 -2.95 -13.64
CA PRO A 307 -41.35 -1.78 -13.56
C PRO A 307 -42.84 -2.12 -13.33
N GLU A 308 -43.31 -3.21 -13.94
CA GLU A 308 -44.69 -3.71 -13.81
C GLU A 308 -45.02 -4.34 -12.44
N ASP A 309 -43.99 -4.76 -11.70
CA ASP A 309 -44.11 -5.37 -10.38
C ASP A 309 -43.85 -4.38 -9.22
N LYS A 310 -43.55 -3.12 -9.51
CA LYS A 310 -43.31 -2.08 -8.52
C LYS A 310 -44.56 -1.71 -7.75
N MET A 311 -44.48 -1.63 -6.41
CA MET A 311 -45.62 -1.21 -5.56
C MET A 311 -45.89 0.27 -5.73
N ILE A 312 -47.15 0.58 -5.79
CA ILE A 312 -47.66 1.96 -5.91
C ILE A 312 -48.77 2.20 -4.89
N ARG A 313 -48.72 3.35 -4.26
CA ARG A 313 -49.82 3.86 -3.42
C ARG A 313 -50.59 4.91 -4.17
N CYS A 314 -51.92 4.93 -3.99
CA CYS A 314 -52.75 5.98 -4.57
C CYS A 314 -52.39 7.33 -3.93
N PRO A 315 -52.17 8.41 -4.69
CA PRO A 315 -51.89 9.73 -4.15
C PRO A 315 -53.10 10.38 -3.46
N ASN A 316 -54.29 9.84 -3.61
CA ASN A 316 -55.48 10.24 -2.86
C ASN A 316 -55.45 9.59 -1.50
N GLU A 317 -55.16 10.35 -0.44
CA GLU A 317 -55.04 9.89 0.95
C GLU A 317 -56.33 9.18 1.45
N ASP A 318 -57.52 9.59 0.97
CA ASP A 318 -58.77 8.95 1.36
C ASP A 318 -59.03 7.58 0.70
N CYS A 319 -58.23 7.20 -0.29
CA CYS A 319 -58.43 6.01 -1.08
C CYS A 319 -57.83 4.74 -0.47
N GLY A 320 -56.67 4.82 0.18
CA GLY A 320 -55.94 3.72 0.83
C GLY A 320 -55.48 2.59 -0.09
N TYR A 321 -55.55 2.75 -1.44
CA TYR A 321 -55.13 1.70 -2.37
C TYR A 321 -53.61 1.55 -2.38
N LYS A 322 -53.16 0.30 -2.16
CA LYS A 322 -51.79 -0.18 -2.38
C LYS A 322 -51.83 -1.35 -3.38
N GLY A 323 -51.05 -1.33 -4.45
CA GLY A 323 -51.00 -2.40 -5.46
C GLY A 323 -49.80 -2.25 -6.36
N ILE A 324 -49.58 -3.22 -7.25
CA ILE A 324 -48.43 -3.15 -8.19
C ILE A 324 -48.87 -2.47 -9.51
N VAL A 325 -47.86 -1.87 -10.25
CA VAL A 325 -48.11 -1.14 -11.48
C VAL A 325 -49.03 -1.88 -12.46
N LYS A 326 -48.84 -3.18 -12.68
CA LYS A 326 -49.65 -4.02 -13.57
C LYS A 326 -51.10 -4.17 -13.14
N THR A 327 -51.49 -3.77 -11.93
CA THR A 327 -52.87 -3.79 -11.43
C THR A 327 -53.59 -2.47 -11.64
N LEU A 328 -52.93 -1.45 -12.12
CA LEU A 328 -53.51 -0.13 -12.42
C LEU A 328 -54.37 -0.17 -13.70
N ILE A 329 -55.38 0.68 -13.77
CA ILE A 329 -56.14 0.89 -15.00
C ILE A 329 -55.27 1.68 -15.99
N VAL A 330 -55.02 1.14 -17.18
CA VAL A 330 -54.30 1.82 -18.24
C VAL A 330 -55.27 2.63 -19.07
N GLY A 331 -55.02 3.93 -19.24
CA GLY A 331 -55.85 4.83 -20.04
C GLY A 331 -55.74 4.59 -21.55
N GLU A 332 -56.59 5.23 -22.35
CA GLU A 332 -56.63 5.07 -23.82
C GLU A 332 -55.32 5.44 -24.51
N SER A 333 -54.48 6.30 -23.88
CA SER A 333 -53.18 6.69 -24.39
C SER A 333 -52.10 5.58 -24.27
N GLY A 334 -52.36 4.52 -23.45
CA GLY A 334 -51.39 3.46 -23.14
C GLY A 334 -50.27 3.90 -22.19
N THR A 335 -50.19 5.20 -21.81
CA THR A 335 -49.14 5.75 -20.92
C THR A 335 -49.70 6.28 -19.61
N ASP A 336 -50.98 6.58 -19.54
CA ASP A 336 -51.66 7.07 -18.36
C ASP A 336 -52.15 5.92 -17.50
N HIS A 337 -51.86 5.97 -16.18
CA HIS A 337 -52.27 4.93 -15.23
C HIS A 337 -53.22 5.55 -14.18
N TYR A 338 -54.21 4.79 -13.76
CA TYR A 338 -55.24 5.22 -12.83
C TYR A 338 -55.45 4.21 -11.71
N CYS A 339 -55.75 4.70 -10.53
CA CYS A 339 -56.10 3.90 -9.38
C CYS A 339 -57.36 3.06 -9.66
N PRO A 340 -57.35 1.71 -9.45
CA PRO A 340 -58.52 0.90 -9.67
C PRO A 340 -59.68 1.14 -8.66
N ASN A 341 -59.39 1.80 -7.51
CA ASN A 341 -60.41 2.06 -6.49
C ASN A 341 -61.09 3.43 -6.65
N CYS A 342 -60.37 4.46 -7.10
CA CYS A 342 -60.93 5.82 -7.11
C CYS A 342 -60.65 6.60 -8.41
N GLU A 343 -60.07 5.95 -9.42
CA GLU A 343 -59.74 6.49 -10.74
C GLU A 343 -58.83 7.73 -10.70
N THR A 344 -58.18 8.01 -9.57
CA THR A 344 -57.15 9.07 -9.49
C THR A 344 -55.98 8.73 -10.38
N LYS A 345 -55.53 9.66 -11.20
CA LYS A 345 -54.37 9.47 -12.07
C LYS A 345 -53.10 9.27 -11.22
N ILE A 346 -52.39 8.20 -11.51
CA ILE A 346 -51.13 7.87 -10.86
C ILE A 346 -50.04 8.12 -11.88
N SER A 347 -49.11 9.00 -11.56
CA SER A 347 -47.89 9.21 -12.34
C SER A 347 -46.94 8.05 -11.98
N ILE A 348 -46.75 7.13 -12.90
CA ILE A 348 -45.62 6.21 -12.82
C ILE A 348 -44.46 7.04 -13.29
N GLY A 349 -43.55 7.45 -12.37
CA GLY A 349 -42.30 8.11 -12.72
C GLY A 349 -41.57 7.28 -13.78
N GLU A 350 -41.04 7.91 -14.81
CA GLU A 350 -40.05 7.28 -15.68
C GLU A 350 -39.04 6.59 -14.77
N ASP A 351 -38.85 5.31 -15.01
CA ASP A 351 -38.06 4.42 -14.18
C ASP A 351 -36.78 5.10 -13.70
N ALA A 352 -36.77 5.55 -12.43
CA ALA A 352 -35.57 5.65 -11.67
C ALA A 352 -35.15 4.20 -11.29
N SER A 353 -35.13 3.29 -12.28
CA SER A 353 -34.40 2.06 -12.20
C SER A 353 -32.99 2.48 -11.81
N GLN A 354 -32.45 1.92 -10.78
CA GLN A 354 -31.16 2.22 -10.20
C GLN A 354 -30.13 2.49 -11.33
N GLU A 355 -30.04 3.75 -11.73
CA GLU A 355 -29.10 4.17 -12.74
C GLU A 355 -27.73 4.00 -12.12
N VAL A 356 -26.95 3.05 -12.63
CA VAL A 356 -25.63 2.76 -12.13
C VAL A 356 -24.73 3.88 -12.58
N TYR A 357 -24.44 4.83 -11.69
CA TYR A 357 -23.52 5.91 -11.97
C TYR A 357 -22.13 5.37 -12.30
N SER A 358 -21.38 6.11 -13.13
CA SER A 358 -19.99 5.79 -13.40
C SER A 358 -19.15 5.87 -12.11
N TYR A 359 -17.98 5.24 -12.09
CA TYR A 359 -17.05 5.39 -10.96
C TYR A 359 -16.65 6.85 -10.71
N TYR A 360 -16.59 7.63 -11.80
CA TYR A 360 -16.30 9.06 -11.72
C TYR A 360 -17.41 9.82 -10.99
N VAL A 361 -18.67 9.59 -11.38
CA VAL A 361 -19.83 10.28 -10.78
C VAL A 361 -20.00 9.89 -9.31
N ASP A 362 -19.81 8.60 -8.94
CA ASP A 362 -19.85 8.18 -7.54
C ASP A 362 -18.79 8.93 -6.71
N THR A 363 -17.54 9.01 -7.20
CA THR A 363 -16.47 9.76 -6.54
C THR A 363 -16.79 11.24 -6.42
N LEU A 364 -17.36 11.84 -7.48
CA LEU A 364 -17.77 13.24 -7.46
C LEU A 364 -18.84 13.50 -6.40
N LEU A 365 -19.83 12.62 -6.27
CA LEU A 365 -20.87 12.76 -5.24
C LEU A 365 -20.29 12.62 -3.82
N GLU A 366 -19.29 11.73 -3.63
CA GLU A 366 -18.56 11.60 -2.37
C GLU A 366 -17.77 12.86 -2.03
N ASP A 367 -17.06 13.43 -3.01
CA ASP A 367 -16.31 14.67 -2.82
C ASP A 367 -17.24 15.85 -2.44
N VAL A 368 -18.36 16.00 -3.18
CA VAL A 368 -19.34 17.05 -2.87
C VAL A 368 -19.98 16.86 -1.49
N ALA A 369 -20.30 15.61 -1.12
CA ALA A 369 -20.86 15.27 0.19
C ALA A 369 -19.88 15.58 1.32
N ALA A 370 -18.60 15.23 1.15
CA ALA A 370 -17.55 15.53 2.11
C ALA A 370 -17.35 17.04 2.31
N ASP A 371 -17.35 17.81 1.22
CA ASP A 371 -17.18 19.25 1.28
C ASP A 371 -18.42 19.96 1.88
N LEU A 372 -19.63 19.43 1.65
CA LEU A 372 -20.85 19.92 2.31
C LEU A 372 -20.79 19.64 3.83
N ALA A 373 -20.42 18.42 4.24
CA ALA A 373 -20.25 18.07 5.66
C ALA A 373 -19.22 18.97 6.33
N LYS A 374 -18.07 19.18 5.69
CA LYS A 374 -17.02 20.09 6.16
C LYS A 374 -17.51 21.53 6.30
N LYS A 375 -18.29 22.01 5.32
CA LYS A 375 -18.91 23.37 5.37
C LYS A 375 -19.87 23.52 6.53
N ASP A 376 -20.68 22.47 6.79
CA ASP A 376 -21.67 22.47 7.87
C ASP A 376 -21.01 22.15 9.25
N GLY A 377 -19.69 21.86 9.29
CA GLY A 377 -18.94 21.54 10.51
C GLY A 377 -19.28 20.17 11.10
N VAL A 378 -19.79 19.26 10.27
CA VAL A 378 -20.18 17.89 10.66
C VAL A 378 -19.05 16.91 10.37
N GLU A 379 -18.78 16.00 11.32
CA GLU A 379 -17.80 14.93 11.12
C GLU A 379 -18.26 13.94 10.04
N LEU A 380 -17.33 13.56 9.15
CA LEU A 380 -17.62 12.66 8.05
C LEU A 380 -17.59 11.21 8.54
N THR A 381 -18.78 10.63 8.70
CA THR A 381 -19.01 9.19 8.99
C THR A 381 -19.77 8.55 7.82
N ASP A 382 -19.90 7.23 7.82
CA ASP A 382 -20.70 6.55 6.77
C ASP A 382 -22.17 7.01 6.78
N SER A 383 -22.72 7.33 7.93
CA SER A 383 -24.09 7.85 8.07
C SER A 383 -24.22 9.28 7.53
N THR A 384 -23.29 10.16 7.90
CA THR A 384 -23.29 11.55 7.41
C THR A 384 -22.95 11.61 5.91
N MET A 385 -22.10 10.75 5.40
CA MET A 385 -21.86 10.62 3.96
C MET A 385 -23.15 10.27 3.22
N ARG A 386 -23.91 9.29 3.70
CA ARG A 386 -25.21 8.91 3.10
C ARG A 386 -26.21 10.05 3.13
N PHE A 387 -26.31 10.74 4.29
CA PHE A 387 -27.19 11.90 4.42
C PHE A 387 -26.87 12.99 3.38
N TYR A 388 -25.59 13.36 3.24
CA TYR A 388 -25.22 14.39 2.26
C TYR A 388 -25.39 13.91 0.80
N LYS A 389 -25.14 12.65 0.47
CA LYS A 389 -25.47 12.10 -0.86
C LYS A 389 -26.97 12.21 -1.16
N GLN A 390 -27.83 11.90 -0.19
CA GLN A 390 -29.28 12.04 -0.34
C GLN A 390 -29.68 13.53 -0.47
N LYS A 391 -29.11 14.41 0.36
CA LYS A 391 -29.30 15.86 0.28
C LYS A 391 -28.90 16.38 -1.11
N ILE A 392 -27.75 15.95 -1.66
CA ILE A 392 -27.34 16.29 -3.03
C ILE A 392 -28.41 15.86 -4.02
N ALA A 393 -28.87 14.61 -3.94
CA ALA A 393 -29.83 14.05 -4.91
C ALA A 393 -31.15 14.76 -4.95
N SER A 394 -31.61 15.32 -3.82
CA SER A 394 -32.93 15.96 -3.64
C SER A 394 -32.92 17.48 -3.65
N SER A 395 -31.75 18.14 -3.65
CA SER A 395 -31.66 19.61 -3.51
C SER A 395 -31.66 20.39 -4.81
N GLY A 396 -31.73 19.72 -5.97
CA GLY A 396 -31.72 20.40 -7.28
C GLY A 396 -30.40 21.11 -7.57
N TYR A 397 -29.28 20.56 -7.08
CA TYR A 397 -27.96 21.14 -7.32
C TYR A 397 -27.51 20.98 -8.76
N ASN A 398 -26.76 21.96 -9.24
CA ASN A 398 -26.05 21.94 -10.50
C ASN A 398 -24.56 21.84 -10.22
N ILE A 399 -23.98 20.66 -10.46
CA ILE A 399 -22.59 20.30 -10.13
C ILE A 399 -21.75 20.34 -11.41
N TYR A 400 -20.64 21.08 -11.41
CA TYR A 400 -19.74 21.19 -12.55
C TYR A 400 -18.53 20.28 -12.37
N ALA A 401 -18.55 19.15 -13.05
CA ALA A 401 -17.51 18.13 -13.02
C ALA A 401 -16.23 18.56 -13.77
N CYS A 402 -15.10 18.05 -13.32
CA CYS A 402 -13.80 18.21 -13.98
C CYS A 402 -13.53 17.16 -15.08
N ILE A 403 -14.46 16.25 -15.35
CA ILE A 403 -14.31 15.16 -16.31
C ILE A 403 -14.05 15.69 -17.73
N ASP A 404 -13.11 15.05 -18.43
CA ASP A 404 -12.93 15.16 -19.88
C ASP A 404 -13.44 13.88 -20.52
N MET A 405 -14.53 13.99 -21.29
CA MET A 405 -15.20 12.83 -21.87
C MET A 405 -14.35 12.10 -22.92
N ASP A 406 -13.44 12.78 -23.59
CA ASP A 406 -12.55 12.14 -24.56
C ASP A 406 -11.52 11.26 -23.81
N VAL A 407 -11.00 11.77 -22.70
CA VAL A 407 -10.07 11.04 -21.82
C VAL A 407 -10.79 9.87 -21.10
N GLN A 408 -12.01 10.12 -20.56
CA GLN A 408 -12.81 9.08 -19.90
C GLN A 408 -13.19 7.97 -20.88
N ASN A 409 -13.66 8.31 -22.09
CA ASN A 409 -14.02 7.33 -23.12
C ASN A 409 -12.81 6.51 -23.57
N ALA A 410 -11.62 7.12 -23.64
CA ALA A 410 -10.39 6.40 -23.94
C ALA A 410 -10.06 5.38 -22.83
N LEU A 411 -10.22 5.75 -21.57
CA LEU A 411 -10.06 4.88 -20.40
C LEU A 411 -11.09 3.75 -20.42
N ASP A 412 -12.37 4.05 -20.58
CA ASP A 412 -13.45 3.07 -20.61
C ASP A 412 -13.28 2.07 -21.76
N SER A 413 -12.87 2.53 -22.95
CA SER A 413 -12.62 1.66 -24.11
C SER A 413 -11.54 0.59 -23.89
N VAL A 414 -10.69 0.75 -22.87
CA VAL A 414 -9.66 -0.24 -22.49
C VAL A 414 -10.13 -1.09 -21.32
N TYR A 415 -10.74 -0.47 -20.32
CA TYR A 415 -11.09 -1.16 -19.06
C TYR A 415 -12.37 -1.99 -19.16
N GLU A 416 -13.30 -1.66 -20.06
CA GLU A 416 -14.54 -2.41 -20.28
C GLU A 416 -14.36 -3.60 -21.22
N ASP A 417 -13.30 -3.61 -22.02
CA ASP A 417 -12.94 -4.71 -22.90
C ASP A 417 -11.96 -5.65 -22.18
N LEU A 418 -12.45 -6.76 -21.67
CA LEU A 418 -11.64 -7.74 -20.92
C LEU A 418 -10.47 -8.30 -21.74
N ASP A 419 -10.54 -8.30 -23.08
CA ASP A 419 -9.45 -8.73 -23.96
C ASP A 419 -8.28 -7.72 -23.94
N GLN A 420 -8.52 -6.48 -23.53
CA GLN A 420 -7.48 -5.47 -23.34
C GLN A 420 -6.73 -5.63 -22.01
N ILE A 421 -7.34 -6.30 -21.02
CA ILE A 421 -6.77 -6.48 -19.69
C ILE A 421 -5.66 -7.56 -19.74
N PRO A 422 -4.47 -7.32 -19.18
CA PRO A 422 -3.41 -8.31 -19.18
C PRO A 422 -3.82 -9.64 -18.54
N ALA A 423 -3.76 -10.72 -19.31
CA ALA A 423 -4.21 -12.05 -18.89
C ALA A 423 -3.28 -12.65 -17.83
N VAL A 424 -3.87 -13.28 -16.81
CA VAL A 424 -3.21 -13.91 -15.66
C VAL A 424 -3.52 -15.38 -15.57
N ARG A 425 -2.64 -16.15 -14.89
CA ARG A 425 -2.85 -17.57 -14.56
C ARG A 425 -3.54 -17.66 -13.20
N SER A 426 -4.83 -17.34 -13.16
CA SER A 426 -5.68 -17.40 -11.97
C SER A 426 -7.10 -17.79 -12.39
N GLY A 427 -7.87 -18.38 -11.49
CA GLY A 427 -9.31 -18.57 -11.65
C GLY A 427 -10.11 -17.31 -11.29
N GLN A 428 -9.46 -16.31 -10.68
CA GLN A 428 -10.04 -15.04 -10.28
C GLN A 428 -9.85 -14.01 -11.40
N GLN A 429 -10.89 -13.21 -11.70
CA GLN A 429 -10.81 -12.08 -12.62
C GLN A 429 -9.85 -11.03 -12.03
N PRO A 430 -8.77 -10.64 -12.72
CA PRO A 430 -7.92 -9.54 -12.25
C PRO A 430 -8.69 -8.23 -12.26
N GLN A 431 -8.39 -7.37 -11.30
CA GLN A 431 -8.92 -6.03 -11.18
C GLN A 431 -7.84 -4.98 -11.43
N SER A 432 -8.28 -3.81 -11.79
CA SER A 432 -7.41 -2.65 -11.96
C SER A 432 -8.18 -1.37 -11.70
N ALA A 433 -7.48 -0.35 -11.22
CA ALA A 433 -8.01 0.99 -11.06
C ALA A 433 -7.03 2.00 -11.65
N MET A 434 -7.56 3.09 -12.19
CA MET A 434 -6.78 4.16 -12.80
C MET A 434 -7.41 5.53 -12.54
N VAL A 435 -6.57 6.49 -12.17
CA VAL A 435 -6.92 7.91 -12.06
C VAL A 435 -6.02 8.69 -12.98
N ILE A 436 -6.61 9.61 -13.77
CA ILE A 436 -5.91 10.48 -14.71
C ILE A 436 -6.16 11.93 -14.34
N ILE A 437 -5.07 12.70 -14.20
CA ILE A 437 -5.06 14.12 -13.81
C ILE A 437 -4.51 14.96 -14.97
N ASP A 438 -5.18 16.05 -15.32
CA ASP A 438 -4.63 17.10 -16.19
C ASP A 438 -3.57 17.89 -15.39
N ASN A 439 -2.31 17.83 -15.84
CA ASN A 439 -1.20 18.48 -15.17
C ASN A 439 -1.33 20.00 -15.08
N ARG A 440 -2.06 20.62 -16.02
CA ARG A 440 -2.23 22.06 -16.09
C ARG A 440 -3.17 22.59 -15.01
N THR A 441 -4.25 21.85 -14.73
CA THR A 441 -5.33 22.28 -13.84
C THR A 441 -5.29 21.58 -12.49
N GLY A 442 -4.76 20.34 -12.42
CA GLY A 442 -4.86 19.47 -11.25
C GLY A 442 -6.20 18.73 -11.16
N ASP A 443 -7.05 18.84 -12.19
CA ASP A 443 -8.37 18.21 -12.25
C ASP A 443 -8.24 16.71 -12.53
N ILE A 444 -9.00 15.88 -11.84
CA ILE A 444 -9.21 14.48 -12.18
C ILE A 444 -10.12 14.46 -13.41
N VAL A 445 -9.55 14.19 -14.59
CA VAL A 445 -10.28 14.23 -15.86
C VAL A 445 -10.85 12.87 -16.27
N ALA A 446 -10.36 11.78 -15.67
CA ALA A 446 -10.92 10.44 -15.84
C ALA A 446 -10.59 9.54 -14.65
N LEU A 447 -11.51 8.63 -14.36
CA LEU A 447 -11.38 7.69 -13.26
C LEU A 447 -12.11 6.37 -13.55
N LYS A 448 -11.46 5.23 -13.23
CA LYS A 448 -12.05 3.91 -13.27
C LYS A 448 -11.63 3.10 -12.06
N GLY A 449 -12.59 2.54 -11.33
CA GLY A 449 -12.36 1.78 -10.10
C GLY A 449 -12.43 0.27 -10.23
N GLY A 450 -12.57 -0.25 -11.46
CA GLY A 450 -12.65 -1.69 -11.74
C GLY A 450 -12.62 -2.00 -13.22
N VAL A 451 -12.49 -3.28 -13.61
CA VAL A 451 -12.51 -3.76 -14.99
C VAL A 451 -13.86 -4.36 -15.35
N GLY A 452 -14.20 -4.36 -16.66
CA GLY A 452 -15.47 -4.86 -17.18
C GLY A 452 -16.57 -3.79 -17.18
N LYS A 453 -17.74 -4.15 -17.75
CA LYS A 453 -18.93 -3.29 -17.86
C LYS A 453 -19.85 -3.38 -16.65
N ASP A 454 -19.79 -4.49 -15.94
CA ASP A 454 -20.72 -4.84 -14.88
C ASP A 454 -20.38 -4.12 -13.56
N LYS A 455 -20.43 -2.78 -13.56
CA LYS A 455 -20.40 -2.02 -12.33
C LYS A 455 -21.73 -2.18 -11.59
N VAL A 456 -21.65 -2.48 -10.30
CA VAL A 456 -22.82 -2.46 -9.40
C VAL A 456 -22.99 -1.03 -8.88
N HIS A 457 -24.21 -0.59 -8.72
CA HIS A 457 -24.54 0.67 -8.04
C HIS A 457 -23.85 0.67 -6.66
N ASP A 458 -23.13 1.74 -6.32
CA ASP A 458 -22.30 1.85 -5.12
C ASP A 458 -21.33 0.67 -4.89
N GLY A 459 -20.90 -0.01 -5.97
CA GLY A 459 -19.89 -1.05 -5.92
C GLY A 459 -18.52 -0.50 -5.55
N GLN A 460 -17.65 -1.33 -4.96
CA GLN A 460 -16.30 -0.95 -4.55
C GLN A 460 -15.54 -0.18 -5.65
N ASN A 461 -15.16 1.05 -5.38
CA ASN A 461 -14.32 1.87 -6.22
C ASN A 461 -12.87 1.79 -5.80
N ARG A 462 -12.08 0.90 -6.43
CA ARG A 462 -10.69 0.66 -6.04
C ARG A 462 -9.76 1.85 -6.27
N ALA A 463 -10.24 2.88 -6.97
CA ALA A 463 -9.46 4.09 -7.20
C ALA A 463 -9.39 5.00 -5.97
N VAL A 464 -10.42 4.99 -5.12
CA VAL A 464 -10.59 5.88 -3.96
C VAL A 464 -10.88 5.16 -2.64
N ASP A 465 -11.60 4.01 -2.65
CA ASP A 465 -11.99 3.30 -1.43
C ASP A 465 -10.92 2.32 -0.94
N SER A 466 -10.06 1.83 -1.86
CA SER A 466 -9.09 0.80 -1.51
C SER A 466 -7.74 1.40 -1.21
N VAL A 467 -7.29 1.27 0.04
CA VAL A 467 -5.90 1.56 0.42
C VAL A 467 -5.04 0.32 0.19
N LEU A 468 -4.03 0.44 -0.66
CA LEU A 468 -3.26 -0.66 -1.20
C LEU A 468 -1.76 -0.38 -1.07
N GLN A 469 -0.97 -1.39 -0.69
CA GLN A 469 0.48 -1.25 -0.62
C GLN A 469 1.06 -0.91 -1.99
N THR A 470 1.85 0.17 -2.05
CA THR A 470 2.31 0.75 -3.32
C THR A 470 3.58 0.10 -3.87
N GLY A 471 4.28 -0.68 -3.05
CA GLY A 471 5.59 -1.20 -3.41
C GLY A 471 6.56 -0.07 -3.81
N SER A 472 7.48 -0.36 -4.71
CA SER A 472 8.54 0.58 -5.13
C SER A 472 8.05 1.85 -5.84
N SER A 473 6.74 2.00 -6.14
CA SER A 473 6.22 3.23 -6.75
C SER A 473 6.25 4.43 -5.80
N ILE A 474 6.32 4.20 -4.49
CA ILE A 474 6.42 5.27 -3.48
C ILE A 474 7.79 5.96 -3.45
N LYS A 475 8.88 5.28 -3.87
CA LYS A 475 10.27 5.74 -3.73
C LYS A 475 10.54 7.17 -4.22
N PRO A 476 9.99 7.63 -5.36
CA PRO A 476 10.15 9.01 -5.80
C PRO A 476 9.63 10.04 -4.80
N LEU A 477 8.55 9.72 -4.10
CA LEU A 477 7.81 10.63 -3.22
C LEU A 477 8.41 10.69 -1.81
N THR A 478 8.89 9.57 -1.30
CA THR A 478 9.31 9.42 0.11
C THR A 478 10.81 9.21 0.30
N VAL A 479 11.55 8.90 -0.76
CA VAL A 479 12.99 8.68 -0.65
C VAL A 479 13.78 9.72 -1.43
N TYR A 480 13.64 9.70 -2.74
CA TYR A 480 14.53 10.43 -3.63
C TYR A 480 14.17 11.90 -3.77
N GLY A 481 12.88 12.23 -3.87
CA GLY A 481 12.41 13.62 -3.84
C GLY A 481 12.87 14.35 -2.58
N PRO A 482 12.54 13.84 -1.37
CA PRO A 482 13.03 14.42 -0.11
C PRO A 482 14.56 14.47 0.01
N ALA A 483 15.29 13.46 -0.53
CA ALA A 483 16.75 13.47 -0.51
C ALA A 483 17.36 14.60 -1.37
N PHE A 484 16.77 14.86 -2.54
CA PHE A 484 17.21 15.95 -3.41
C PHE A 484 16.78 17.31 -2.85
N GLU A 485 15.55 17.38 -2.30
CA GLU A 485 15.02 18.64 -1.74
C GLU A 485 15.78 19.11 -0.49
N SER A 486 16.14 18.19 0.39
CA SER A 486 16.98 18.50 1.55
C SER A 486 18.46 18.78 1.22
N GLY A 487 18.87 18.51 -0.03
CA GLY A 487 20.25 18.70 -0.49
C GLY A 487 21.23 17.67 0.05
N VAL A 488 20.79 16.60 0.73
CA VAL A 488 21.67 15.55 1.25
C VAL A 488 22.19 14.64 0.14
N ALA A 489 21.54 14.65 -1.02
CA ALA A 489 21.93 13.83 -2.16
C ALA A 489 21.66 14.52 -3.51
N SER A 490 22.29 13.99 -4.56
CA SER A 490 22.04 14.31 -5.98
C SER A 490 21.96 13.01 -6.78
N PRO A 491 21.56 13.03 -8.05
CA PRO A 491 21.56 11.84 -8.91
C PRO A 491 22.89 11.11 -8.99
N ALA A 492 24.01 11.83 -8.85
CA ALA A 492 25.37 11.28 -8.87
C ALA A 492 25.86 10.75 -7.52
N THR A 493 25.15 10.99 -6.43
CA THR A 493 25.53 10.48 -5.11
C THR A 493 25.60 8.96 -5.13
N VAL A 494 26.76 8.43 -4.71
CA VAL A 494 27.01 6.98 -4.64
C VAL A 494 26.52 6.46 -3.29
N VAL A 495 25.63 5.49 -3.34
CA VAL A 495 25.00 4.86 -2.18
C VAL A 495 25.30 3.38 -2.16
N LYS A 496 25.49 2.81 -0.97
CA LYS A 496 25.73 1.37 -0.79
C LYS A 496 24.53 0.55 -1.32
N ASP A 497 24.79 -0.41 -2.16
CA ASP A 497 23.85 -1.45 -2.58
C ASP A 497 24.15 -2.73 -1.77
N LEU A 498 23.94 -2.63 -0.47
CA LEU A 498 24.15 -3.71 0.50
C LEU A 498 23.03 -3.66 1.55
N PRO A 499 22.62 -4.81 2.11
CA PRO A 499 21.64 -4.85 3.19
C PRO A 499 22.19 -4.23 4.46
N GLN A 500 21.32 -3.76 5.37
CA GLN A 500 21.72 -3.10 6.62
C GLN A 500 22.14 -4.07 7.73
N ASN A 501 21.49 -5.22 7.85
CA ASN A 501 21.73 -6.21 8.91
C ASN A 501 22.36 -7.47 8.33
N TYR A 502 23.67 -7.63 8.54
CA TYR A 502 24.45 -8.74 8.01
C TYR A 502 24.59 -9.92 8.96
N ASP A 503 24.39 -9.70 10.26
CA ASP A 503 24.81 -10.64 11.31
C ASP A 503 24.05 -11.96 11.35
N ASN A 504 22.89 -12.06 10.70
CA ASN A 504 22.01 -13.24 10.74
C ASN A 504 21.93 -14.03 9.44
N GLY A 505 22.73 -13.72 8.42
CA GLY A 505 22.66 -14.38 7.11
C GLY A 505 21.42 -14.09 6.27
N SER A 506 20.49 -13.27 6.78
CA SER A 506 19.20 -12.94 6.16
C SER A 506 19.08 -11.48 5.73
N GLY A 507 20.19 -10.76 5.54
CA GLY A 507 20.26 -9.32 5.30
C GLY A 507 19.00 -8.65 4.72
N TRP A 508 18.55 -7.56 5.33
CA TRP A 508 17.43 -6.73 4.87
C TRP A 508 17.96 -5.33 4.47
N PRO A 509 17.41 -4.68 3.42
CA PRO A 509 16.40 -5.19 2.47
C PRO A 509 17.00 -6.17 1.45
N LYS A 510 16.14 -7.01 0.87
CA LYS A 510 16.51 -7.84 -0.27
C LYS A 510 16.18 -7.11 -1.57
N ASN A 511 17.15 -7.06 -2.49
CA ASN A 511 16.88 -6.65 -3.86
C ASN A 511 16.01 -7.70 -4.57
N ASP A 512 15.26 -7.30 -5.59
CA ASP A 512 14.33 -8.18 -6.30
C ASP A 512 15.06 -9.39 -6.93
N ASN A 513 16.22 -9.13 -7.55
CA ASN A 513 17.09 -10.16 -8.14
C ASN A 513 17.91 -10.96 -7.10
N ARG A 514 17.78 -10.66 -5.80
CA ARG A 514 18.55 -11.26 -4.68
C ARG A 514 20.06 -11.06 -4.78
N ARG A 515 20.53 -10.10 -5.57
CA ARG A 515 21.93 -9.76 -5.76
C ARG A 515 22.21 -8.33 -5.33
N TYR A 516 23.47 -8.02 -5.06
CA TYR A 516 23.93 -6.70 -4.67
C TYR A 516 25.17 -6.34 -5.48
N SER A 517 25.26 -5.09 -5.93
CA SER A 517 26.40 -4.58 -6.71
C SER A 517 27.40 -3.77 -5.88
N TYR A 518 27.31 -3.85 -4.56
CA TYR A 518 28.09 -3.14 -3.56
C TYR A 518 27.78 -1.65 -3.45
N ALA A 519 27.75 -0.90 -4.54
CA ALA A 519 27.35 0.50 -4.58
C ALA A 519 26.79 0.87 -5.97
N ARG A 520 25.94 1.89 -6.00
CA ARG A 520 25.40 2.52 -7.21
C ARG A 520 25.23 4.02 -7.02
N THR A 521 25.19 4.77 -8.11
CA THR A 521 24.62 6.11 -8.08
C THR A 521 23.12 6.04 -7.79
N ILE A 522 22.55 7.08 -7.17
CA ILE A 522 21.10 7.19 -7.00
C ILE A 522 20.39 7.07 -8.35
N TYR A 523 20.93 7.71 -9.40
CA TYR A 523 20.40 7.65 -10.75
C TYR A 523 20.19 6.20 -11.25
N SER A 524 21.23 5.35 -11.17
CA SER A 524 21.13 3.95 -11.60
C SER A 524 20.32 3.10 -10.63
N GLY A 525 20.31 3.46 -9.33
CA GLY A 525 19.49 2.86 -8.30
C GLY A 525 17.99 3.03 -8.54
N ILE A 526 17.56 4.22 -8.99
CA ILE A 526 16.17 4.50 -9.38
C ILE A 526 15.81 3.76 -10.67
N MET A 527 16.68 3.83 -11.68
CA MET A 527 16.51 3.17 -12.98
C MET A 527 16.24 1.66 -12.83
N SER A 528 16.98 1.00 -11.93
CA SER A 528 16.86 -0.44 -11.66
C SER A 528 15.99 -0.77 -10.44
N SER A 529 15.38 0.24 -9.78
CA SER A 529 14.50 0.08 -8.61
C SER A 529 15.14 -0.65 -7.43
N VAL A 530 16.43 -0.44 -7.17
CA VAL A 530 17.23 -1.17 -6.17
C VAL A 530 16.75 -0.85 -4.76
N ASN A 531 16.38 -1.90 -3.98
CA ASN A 531 15.82 -1.75 -2.64
C ASN A 531 16.85 -1.29 -1.61
N ALA A 532 18.07 -1.86 -1.65
CA ALA A 532 19.12 -1.49 -0.72
C ALA A 532 19.56 -0.02 -0.91
N VAL A 533 19.61 0.46 -2.15
CA VAL A 533 19.90 1.88 -2.43
C VAL A 533 18.80 2.78 -1.88
N ALA A 534 17.51 2.40 -2.02
CA ALA A 534 16.42 3.20 -1.51
C ALA A 534 16.45 3.32 0.02
N VAL A 535 16.62 2.20 0.74
CA VAL A 535 16.69 2.18 2.21
C VAL A 535 17.91 2.97 2.72
N ASN A 536 19.08 2.79 2.10
CA ASN A 536 20.28 3.50 2.49
C ASN A 536 20.21 5.01 2.14
N THR A 537 19.48 5.39 1.08
CA THR A 537 19.21 6.82 0.79
C THR A 537 18.23 7.40 1.82
N LEU A 538 17.16 6.68 2.18
CA LEU A 538 16.23 7.12 3.23
C LEU A 538 16.93 7.30 4.59
N GLN A 539 17.93 6.48 4.89
CA GLN A 539 18.76 6.65 6.10
C GLN A 539 19.50 8.00 6.12
N MET A 540 19.91 8.52 4.95
CA MET A 540 20.53 9.83 4.85
C MET A 540 19.55 10.98 5.10
N VAL A 541 18.30 10.78 4.71
CA VAL A 541 17.19 11.75 4.85
C VAL A 541 16.61 11.74 6.27
N GLY A 542 16.42 10.54 6.84
CA GLY A 542 15.67 10.29 8.07
C GLY A 542 14.19 9.97 7.79
N THR A 543 13.67 8.95 8.47
CA THR A 543 12.29 8.48 8.25
C THR A 543 11.25 9.53 8.60
N SER A 544 11.37 10.16 9.79
CA SER A 544 10.40 11.17 10.24
C SER A 544 10.33 12.41 9.36
N TYR A 545 11.46 12.87 8.80
CA TYR A 545 11.43 13.96 7.81
C TYR A 545 10.67 13.55 6.56
N SER A 546 10.96 12.36 6.03
CA SER A 546 10.31 11.80 4.85
C SER A 546 8.81 11.57 5.07
N TYR A 547 8.44 11.03 6.24
CA TYR A 547 7.05 10.77 6.63
C TYR A 547 6.22 12.05 6.69
N ASN A 548 6.70 13.06 7.44
CA ASN A 548 6.03 14.35 7.53
C ASN A 548 5.95 15.05 6.18
N PHE A 549 7.02 14.98 5.39
CA PHE A 549 7.02 15.51 4.02
C PHE A 549 5.93 14.87 3.15
N ALA A 550 5.80 13.55 3.22
CA ALA A 550 4.79 12.81 2.46
C ALA A 550 3.36 13.20 2.84
N LYS A 551 3.07 13.36 4.14
CA LYS A 551 1.75 13.76 4.63
C LYS A 551 1.44 15.23 4.35
N GLU A 552 2.34 16.14 4.74
CA GLU A 552 2.07 17.58 4.75
C GLU A 552 2.30 18.25 3.38
N LYS A 553 3.29 17.75 2.61
CA LYS A 553 3.64 18.35 1.33
C LYS A 553 3.04 17.63 0.12
N LEU A 554 2.79 16.32 0.22
CA LEU A 554 2.32 15.51 -0.90
C LEU A 554 0.90 14.92 -0.68
N GLY A 555 0.22 15.26 0.42
CA GLY A 555 -1.15 14.86 0.67
C GLY A 555 -1.38 13.35 0.82
N LEU A 556 -0.35 12.58 1.23
CA LEU A 556 -0.48 11.14 1.46
C LEU A 556 -1.07 10.89 2.86
N THR A 557 -2.34 11.22 3.02
CA THR A 557 -3.04 11.25 4.33
C THR A 557 -3.34 9.86 4.87
N SER A 558 -3.42 8.84 4.01
CA SER A 558 -3.62 7.43 4.41
C SER A 558 -2.43 6.80 5.12
N LEU A 559 -1.25 7.47 5.16
CA LEU A 559 -0.11 7.03 5.98
C LEU A 559 -0.44 7.09 7.47
N ILE A 560 -0.15 6.02 8.19
CA ILE A 560 -0.58 5.80 9.58
C ILE A 560 0.51 6.22 10.57
N ASP A 561 0.17 7.10 11.52
CA ASP A 561 1.05 7.50 12.63
C ASP A 561 1.30 6.34 13.60
N SER A 562 0.21 5.67 14.01
CA SER A 562 0.28 4.48 14.85
C SER A 562 -0.97 3.61 14.68
N PHE A 563 -0.77 2.31 14.66
CA PHE A 563 -1.84 1.30 14.59
C PHE A 563 -1.48 0.13 15.51
N ILE A 564 -2.39 -0.23 16.40
CA ILE A 564 -2.20 -1.37 17.29
C ILE A 564 -2.79 -2.61 16.61
N ARG A 565 -1.92 -3.54 16.24
CA ARG A 565 -2.34 -4.82 15.66
C ARG A 565 -3.01 -5.71 16.74
N TYR A 566 -3.82 -6.68 16.33
CA TYR A 566 -4.55 -7.59 17.24
C TYR A 566 -3.67 -8.35 18.26
N ASP A 567 -2.37 -8.49 18.01
CA ASP A 567 -1.38 -9.11 18.91
C ASP A 567 -0.69 -8.10 19.84
N GLY A 568 -1.10 -6.81 19.80
CA GLY A 568 -0.58 -5.71 20.61
C GLY A 568 0.68 -5.05 20.04
N GLU A 569 1.16 -5.45 18.87
CA GLU A 569 2.28 -4.78 18.21
C GLU A 569 1.84 -3.42 17.65
N VAL A 570 2.60 -2.37 18.00
CA VAL A 570 2.37 -1.01 17.46
C VAL A 570 3.09 -0.89 16.13
N MET A 571 2.35 -0.65 15.08
CA MET A 571 2.85 -0.40 13.73
C MET A 571 2.75 1.08 13.39
N SER A 572 3.69 1.59 12.61
CA SER A 572 3.72 2.96 12.10
C SER A 572 4.29 2.96 10.69
N ASP A 573 3.85 3.90 9.87
CA ASP A 573 4.43 4.11 8.54
C ASP A 573 5.65 5.05 8.57
N ASP A 574 5.99 5.67 9.72
CA ASP A 574 7.27 6.33 9.94
C ASP A 574 8.39 5.30 10.19
N ASP A 575 8.65 4.48 9.16
CA ASP A 575 9.69 3.45 9.19
C ASP A 575 10.24 3.20 7.77
N TYR A 576 11.37 2.50 7.70
CA TYR A 576 12.07 2.21 6.44
C TYR A 576 11.26 1.36 5.47
N ALA A 577 10.54 0.34 5.94
CA ALA A 577 9.79 -0.56 5.06
C ALA A 577 8.60 0.13 4.38
N PRO A 578 7.74 0.88 5.08
CA PRO A 578 6.67 1.64 4.46
C PRO A 578 7.17 2.71 3.48
N LEU A 579 8.17 3.50 3.88
CA LEU A 579 8.62 4.66 3.11
C LEU A 579 9.56 4.29 1.96
N ALA A 580 10.50 3.35 2.13
CA ALA A 580 11.47 3.02 1.08
C ALA A 580 11.03 1.87 0.18
N LEU A 581 10.13 0.99 0.62
CA LEU A 581 9.75 -0.21 -0.12
C LEU A 581 8.25 -0.28 -0.43
N GLY A 582 7.46 0.63 0.13
CA GLY A 582 6.02 0.68 -0.08
C GLY A 582 5.26 -0.45 0.61
N ALA A 583 5.76 -0.90 1.76
CA ALA A 583 5.11 -1.89 2.60
C ALA A 583 4.33 -1.20 3.73
N GLN A 584 3.46 -0.26 3.35
CA GLN A 584 2.64 0.52 4.30
C GLN A 584 1.74 -0.39 5.11
N THR A 585 1.37 0.06 6.31
CA THR A 585 0.51 -0.68 7.26
C THR A 585 -0.86 -1.01 6.67
N LYS A 586 -1.52 -0.02 6.06
CA LYS A 586 -2.77 -0.22 5.29
C LYS A 586 -2.55 -0.03 3.79
N GLY A 587 -1.86 1.01 3.38
CA GLY A 587 -1.62 1.35 1.98
C GLY A 587 -2.00 2.79 1.65
N LEU A 588 -2.07 3.09 0.35
CA LEU A 588 -2.50 4.38 -0.22
C LEU A 588 -3.52 4.13 -1.32
N THR A 589 -4.35 5.12 -1.60
CA THR A 589 -5.30 5.06 -2.71
C THR A 589 -4.63 5.38 -4.06
N VAL A 590 -5.25 4.96 -5.15
CA VAL A 590 -4.77 5.31 -6.51
C VAL A 590 -4.88 6.82 -6.73
N ARG A 591 -5.90 7.47 -6.17
CA ARG A 591 -6.10 8.92 -6.21
C ARG A 591 -4.96 9.68 -5.51
N GLU A 592 -4.59 9.29 -4.28
CA GLU A 592 -3.46 9.90 -3.56
C GLU A 592 -2.16 9.79 -4.35
N MET A 593 -1.88 8.61 -4.92
CA MET A 593 -0.69 8.38 -5.72
C MET A 593 -0.68 9.19 -7.01
N ALA A 594 -1.82 9.37 -7.68
CA ALA A 594 -1.93 10.22 -8.87
C ALA A 594 -1.68 11.69 -8.52
N SER A 595 -2.33 12.20 -7.46
CA SER A 595 -2.18 13.59 -6.99
C SER A 595 -0.74 13.91 -6.59
N ALA A 596 -0.09 13.00 -5.84
CA ALA A 596 1.29 13.16 -5.42
C ALA A 596 2.29 13.13 -6.60
N PHE A 597 2.07 12.27 -7.62
CA PHE A 597 2.93 12.23 -8.80
C PHE A 597 2.72 13.45 -9.72
N ALA A 598 1.54 14.08 -9.72
CA ALA A 598 1.26 15.27 -10.51
C ALA A 598 2.12 16.49 -10.09
N VAL A 599 2.75 16.45 -8.92
CA VAL A 599 3.68 17.49 -8.46
C VAL A 599 4.87 17.69 -9.40
N PHE A 600 5.38 16.62 -10.03
CA PHE A 600 6.57 16.69 -10.88
C PHE A 600 6.31 17.41 -12.21
N PRO A 601 5.30 17.04 -13.01
CA PRO A 601 4.99 17.78 -14.25
C PRO A 601 4.43 19.19 -13.98
N ASN A 602 3.94 19.46 -12.76
CA ASN A 602 3.45 20.78 -12.32
C ASN A 602 4.56 21.66 -11.71
N GLY A 603 5.83 21.39 -12.04
CA GLY A 603 6.96 22.22 -11.63
C GLY A 603 7.25 22.26 -10.13
N GLY A 604 6.81 21.24 -9.39
CA GLY A 604 7.01 21.11 -7.92
C GLY A 604 5.82 21.57 -7.09
N ASN A 605 4.78 22.13 -7.71
CA ASN A 605 3.59 22.57 -7.01
C ASN A 605 2.60 21.42 -6.84
N TYR A 606 2.24 21.14 -5.59
CA TYR A 606 1.20 20.17 -5.25
C TYR A 606 -0.18 20.82 -5.34
N ARG A 607 -1.13 20.05 -5.87
CA ARG A 607 -2.57 20.28 -5.82
C ARG A 607 -3.25 18.95 -5.57
N GLU A 608 -4.21 18.93 -4.69
CA GLU A 608 -5.05 17.74 -4.52
C GLU A 608 -5.95 17.58 -5.76
N GLY A 609 -6.01 16.36 -6.31
CA GLY A 609 -6.86 16.07 -7.46
C GLY A 609 -8.34 16.18 -7.08
N ARG A 610 -9.10 17.03 -7.79
CA ARG A 610 -10.53 17.26 -7.57
C ARG A 610 -11.38 16.70 -8.71
N THR A 611 -12.63 16.33 -8.40
CA THR A 611 -13.59 15.81 -9.38
C THR A 611 -14.59 16.85 -9.85
N TYR A 612 -14.75 17.95 -9.13
CA TYR A 612 -15.66 19.05 -9.48
C TYR A 612 -15.04 20.43 -9.21
N THR A 613 -15.56 21.43 -9.85
CA THR A 613 -15.11 22.83 -9.68
C THR A 613 -16.06 23.63 -8.79
N LYS A 614 -17.38 23.56 -9.05
CA LYS A 614 -18.39 24.36 -8.35
C LYS A 614 -19.71 23.61 -8.23
N VAL A 615 -20.47 23.97 -7.21
CA VAL A 615 -21.86 23.54 -7.02
C VAL A 615 -22.73 24.75 -6.85
N TYR A 616 -23.81 24.84 -7.62
CA TYR A 616 -24.85 25.88 -7.50
C TYR A 616 -26.17 25.24 -7.09
N ASP A 617 -27.01 26.01 -6.36
CA ASP A 617 -28.39 25.61 -6.07
C ASP A 617 -29.29 25.81 -7.31
N ASN A 618 -30.56 25.42 -7.20
CA ASN A 618 -31.55 25.59 -8.27
C ASN A 618 -31.92 27.05 -8.57
N LYS A 619 -31.48 28.01 -7.73
CA LYS A 619 -31.64 29.45 -7.91
C LYS A 619 -30.41 30.12 -8.50
N GLY A 620 -29.34 29.36 -8.73
CA GLY A 620 -28.06 29.83 -9.26
C GLY A 620 -27.12 30.45 -8.20
N ASN A 621 -27.39 30.28 -6.91
CA ASN A 621 -26.48 30.69 -5.85
C ASN A 621 -25.34 29.67 -5.71
N LEU A 622 -24.13 30.17 -5.48
CA LEU A 622 -22.95 29.32 -5.25
C LEU A 622 -23.04 28.62 -3.89
N VAL A 623 -23.09 27.29 -3.88
CA VAL A 623 -23.14 26.44 -2.70
C VAL A 623 -21.73 26.05 -2.27
N LEU A 624 -20.91 25.52 -3.21
CA LEU A 624 -19.51 25.17 -2.99
C LEU A 624 -18.63 25.74 -4.11
N ASP A 625 -17.44 26.23 -3.71
CA ASP A 625 -16.36 26.61 -4.62
C ASP A 625 -15.12 25.76 -4.26
N ASN A 626 -14.84 24.77 -5.09
CA ASN A 626 -13.72 23.86 -4.91
C ASN A 626 -12.47 24.42 -5.61
N THR A 627 -12.10 25.66 -5.25
CA THR A 627 -10.82 26.24 -5.68
C THR A 627 -9.69 25.53 -4.94
N GLN A 628 -8.78 24.90 -5.69
CA GLN A 628 -7.69 24.12 -5.13
C GLN A 628 -6.65 25.00 -4.45
N ASP A 629 -6.26 24.62 -3.24
CA ASP A 629 -5.04 25.12 -2.61
C ASP A 629 -3.81 24.61 -3.37
N THR A 630 -2.82 25.47 -3.54
CA THR A 630 -1.59 25.14 -4.25
C THR A 630 -0.40 25.61 -3.41
N TRP A 631 0.57 24.71 -3.20
CA TRP A 631 1.82 25.06 -2.53
C TRP A 631 3.03 24.36 -3.17
N GLU A 632 4.19 24.96 -3.05
CA GLU A 632 5.45 24.37 -3.49
C GLU A 632 5.83 23.23 -2.53
N ALA A 633 5.87 22.01 -3.06
CA ALA A 633 6.34 20.82 -2.37
C ALA A 633 7.81 20.54 -2.72
N PHE A 634 8.19 20.71 -3.97
CA PHE A 634 9.54 20.53 -4.45
C PHE A 634 10.06 21.75 -5.21
N SER A 635 11.32 22.08 -5.02
CA SER A 635 12.01 23.11 -5.80
C SER A 635 12.14 22.68 -7.27
N PRO A 636 12.27 23.64 -8.21
CA PRO A 636 12.48 23.34 -9.64
C PRO A 636 13.74 22.48 -9.90
N LYS A 637 14.76 22.59 -9.04
CA LYS A 637 15.96 21.75 -9.10
C LYS A 637 15.65 20.29 -8.81
N THR A 638 14.92 20.03 -7.72
CA THR A 638 14.49 18.68 -7.34
C THR A 638 13.60 18.06 -8.41
N VAL A 639 12.66 18.83 -8.95
CA VAL A 639 11.77 18.38 -10.05
C VAL A 639 12.60 17.97 -11.26
N ASN A 640 13.59 18.79 -11.66
CA ASN A 640 14.42 18.47 -12.84
C ASN A 640 15.25 17.19 -12.60
N TYR A 641 15.80 16.99 -11.41
CA TYR A 641 16.45 15.74 -11.04
C TYR A 641 15.50 14.54 -11.05
N MET A 642 14.27 14.70 -10.53
CA MET A 642 13.28 13.64 -10.55
C MET A 642 12.82 13.29 -11.97
N ASN A 643 12.60 14.28 -12.82
CA ASN A 643 12.29 14.06 -14.25
C ASN A 643 13.41 13.25 -14.93
N LEU A 644 14.68 13.63 -14.72
CA LEU A 644 15.84 12.90 -15.23
C LEU A 644 15.84 11.42 -14.77
N CYS A 645 15.63 11.19 -13.49
CA CYS A 645 15.65 9.85 -12.90
C CYS A 645 14.45 9.00 -13.31
N LEU A 646 13.25 9.59 -13.39
CA LEU A 646 12.02 8.89 -13.79
C LEU A 646 11.98 8.55 -15.29
N ALA A 647 12.58 9.40 -16.15
CA ALA A 647 12.81 9.03 -17.54
C ALA A 647 13.72 7.81 -17.66
N ALA A 648 14.79 7.76 -16.85
CA ALA A 648 15.69 6.60 -16.80
C ALA A 648 14.97 5.33 -16.27
N ALA A 649 14.08 5.47 -15.27
CA ALA A 649 13.30 4.36 -14.74
C ALA A 649 12.33 3.76 -15.78
N VAL A 650 11.74 4.60 -16.65
CA VAL A 650 10.97 4.12 -17.82
C VAL A 650 11.88 3.46 -18.84
N GLY A 651 13.13 3.91 -18.99
CA GLY A 651 14.15 3.22 -19.79
C GLY A 651 14.56 1.85 -19.23
N GLY A 652 14.45 1.67 -17.90
CA GLY A 652 14.78 0.45 -17.16
C GLY A 652 13.55 -0.42 -16.90
N THR A 653 13.08 -0.42 -15.64
CA THR A 653 11.98 -1.30 -15.17
C THR A 653 10.59 -0.94 -15.72
N GLY A 654 10.39 0.32 -16.19
CA GLY A 654 9.11 0.84 -16.67
C GLY A 654 8.88 0.75 -18.18
N GLY A 655 9.62 -0.08 -18.90
CA GLY A 655 9.60 -0.13 -20.38
C GLY A 655 8.22 -0.36 -21.00
N ASN A 656 7.32 -1.05 -20.30
CA ASN A 656 5.94 -1.29 -20.74
C ASN A 656 5.06 -0.02 -20.77
N ALA A 657 5.46 1.07 -20.10
CA ALA A 657 4.69 2.31 -20.05
C ALA A 657 4.97 3.29 -21.20
N ARG A 658 5.89 2.93 -22.10
CA ARG A 658 6.25 3.82 -23.23
C ARG A 658 5.07 4.13 -24.13
N ILE A 659 4.96 5.40 -24.51
CA ILE A 659 3.95 5.91 -25.45
C ILE A 659 4.69 6.39 -26.70
N SER A 660 4.28 5.92 -27.87
CA SER A 660 4.88 6.35 -29.14
C SER A 660 4.70 7.87 -29.32
N GLY A 661 5.80 8.57 -29.63
CA GLY A 661 5.76 10.01 -29.86
C GLY A 661 5.69 10.86 -28.59
N GLN A 662 5.78 10.29 -27.38
CA GLN A 662 5.76 11.03 -26.11
C GLN A 662 6.96 10.70 -25.22
N ASN A 663 7.35 11.64 -24.38
CA ASN A 663 8.26 11.40 -23.27
C ASN A 663 7.43 10.96 -22.04
N VAL A 664 7.78 9.80 -21.48
CA VAL A 664 7.10 9.24 -20.30
C VAL A 664 8.08 9.22 -19.14
N TYR A 665 7.62 9.66 -18.00
CA TYR A 665 8.33 9.69 -16.72
C TYR A 665 7.52 8.88 -15.73
N GLY A 666 8.14 7.96 -14.97
CA GLY A 666 7.33 7.17 -14.06
C GLY A 666 8.08 6.06 -13.35
N LYS A 667 7.39 5.40 -12.44
CA LYS A 667 7.94 4.37 -11.58
C LYS A 667 6.99 3.19 -11.44
N THR A 668 7.52 1.98 -11.60
CA THR A 668 6.82 0.73 -11.30
C THR A 668 6.79 0.45 -9.81
N GLY A 669 5.69 -0.13 -9.34
CA GLY A 669 5.54 -0.72 -8.01
C GLY A 669 5.25 -2.21 -8.10
N THR A 670 5.78 -2.95 -7.13
CA THR A 670 5.50 -4.37 -6.95
C THR A 670 5.60 -4.65 -5.46
N THR A 671 4.54 -5.22 -4.88
CA THR A 671 4.51 -5.58 -3.47
C THR A 671 5.20 -6.93 -3.22
N SER A 672 5.50 -7.21 -1.96
CA SER A 672 6.01 -8.49 -1.52
C SER A 672 5.09 -9.61 -2.01
N SER A 673 5.69 -10.69 -2.53
CA SER A 673 4.95 -11.83 -3.14
C SER A 673 4.18 -11.49 -4.42
N ASN A 674 4.45 -10.36 -5.07
CA ASN A 674 3.86 -9.98 -6.36
C ASN A 674 2.31 -9.93 -6.37
N ARG A 675 1.67 -9.51 -5.29
CA ARG A 675 0.20 -9.43 -5.19
C ARG A 675 -0.36 -8.20 -5.87
N ASP A 676 0.34 -7.07 -5.74
CA ASP A 676 -0.04 -5.80 -6.34
C ASP A 676 1.02 -5.33 -7.31
N ARG A 677 0.58 -4.79 -8.43
CA ARG A 677 1.39 -4.18 -9.46
C ARG A 677 0.94 -2.75 -9.68
N TRP A 678 1.87 -1.84 -9.59
CA TRP A 678 1.62 -0.41 -9.75
C TRP A 678 2.45 0.17 -10.90
N PHE A 679 1.90 1.20 -11.49
CA PHE A 679 2.65 2.15 -12.30
C PHE A 679 2.09 3.55 -12.04
N CYS A 680 2.94 4.46 -11.57
CA CYS A 680 2.61 5.88 -11.43
C CYS A 680 3.56 6.66 -12.34
N GLY A 681 3.01 7.47 -13.20
CA GLY A 681 3.81 8.19 -14.20
C GLY A 681 3.03 9.29 -14.89
N TYR A 682 3.74 10.04 -15.70
CA TYR A 682 3.22 11.23 -16.38
C TYR A 682 3.91 11.49 -17.71
N THR A 683 3.27 12.30 -18.50
CA THR A 683 3.83 13.04 -19.63
C THR A 683 3.83 14.54 -19.29
N ALA A 684 4.07 15.42 -20.23
CA ALA A 684 3.85 16.84 -20.02
C ALA A 684 2.37 17.23 -19.87
N HIS A 685 1.46 16.39 -20.34
CA HIS A 685 0.02 16.68 -20.40
C HIS A 685 -0.77 16.08 -19.25
N TYR A 686 -0.56 14.81 -18.97
CA TYR A 686 -1.35 14.05 -18.00
C TYR A 686 -0.47 13.25 -17.06
N THR A 687 -0.93 13.13 -15.82
CA THR A 687 -0.43 12.20 -14.81
C THR A 687 -1.44 11.09 -14.62
N ALA A 688 -0.96 9.83 -14.49
CA ALA A 688 -1.83 8.74 -14.15
C ALA A 688 -1.16 7.77 -13.15
N ALA A 689 -1.96 7.31 -12.18
CA ALA A 689 -1.63 6.18 -11.33
C ALA A 689 -2.52 4.99 -11.69
N VAL A 690 -1.91 3.82 -11.77
CA VAL A 690 -2.57 2.56 -12.12
C VAL A 690 -2.19 1.49 -11.11
N TRP A 691 -3.20 0.84 -10.55
CA TRP A 691 -3.07 -0.39 -9.77
C TRP A 691 -3.62 -1.57 -10.56
N PHE A 692 -3.03 -2.75 -10.35
CA PHE A 692 -3.49 -4.02 -10.91
C PHE A 692 -3.24 -5.13 -9.88
N GLY A 693 -4.29 -5.93 -9.59
CA GLY A 693 -4.24 -7.00 -8.61
C GLY A 693 -5.51 -7.82 -8.56
N PHE A 694 -5.85 -8.32 -7.39
CA PHE A 694 -7.06 -9.11 -7.13
C PHE A 694 -7.76 -8.63 -5.87
N ASP A 695 -9.08 -8.75 -5.81
CA ASP A 695 -9.89 -8.43 -4.63
C ASP A 695 -9.54 -9.36 -3.45
N THR A 696 -9.42 -10.64 -3.72
CA THR A 696 -8.78 -11.57 -2.78
C THR A 696 -7.29 -11.64 -3.12
N PRO A 697 -6.38 -11.15 -2.26
CA PRO A 697 -4.98 -11.02 -2.58
C PRO A 697 -4.33 -12.33 -3.04
N GLU A 698 -3.93 -12.40 -4.30
CA GLU A 698 -3.28 -13.52 -4.95
C GLU A 698 -2.03 -13.05 -5.72
N VAL A 699 -1.12 -13.97 -6.02
CA VAL A 699 0.08 -13.67 -6.83
C VAL A 699 -0.31 -13.35 -8.27
N VAL A 700 0.04 -12.15 -8.73
CA VAL A 700 -0.16 -11.74 -10.13
C VAL A 700 0.84 -12.49 -11.04
N ASN A 701 0.35 -13.56 -11.66
CA ASN A 701 1.08 -14.43 -12.57
C ASN A 701 0.64 -14.19 -14.01
N LEU A 702 1.39 -13.36 -14.76
CA LEU A 702 1.03 -13.03 -16.13
C LEU A 702 1.29 -14.18 -17.10
N ILE A 703 0.37 -14.42 -18.04
CA ILE A 703 0.54 -15.41 -19.13
C ILE A 703 1.70 -14.99 -20.05
N MET A 704 1.84 -13.69 -20.31
CA MET A 704 2.93 -13.13 -21.13
C MET A 704 4.31 -13.10 -20.46
N GLY A 705 4.42 -13.57 -19.20
CA GLY A 705 5.66 -13.63 -18.43
C GLY A 705 5.78 -12.54 -17.38
N ASN A 706 6.36 -12.90 -16.22
CA ASN A 706 6.41 -12.06 -15.03
C ASN A 706 7.40 -10.87 -15.13
N GLY A 707 8.19 -10.76 -16.20
CA GLY A 707 9.04 -9.59 -16.47
C GLY A 707 8.26 -8.35 -16.93
N ASN A 708 6.97 -8.49 -17.27
CA ASN A 708 6.11 -7.39 -17.67
C ASN A 708 5.36 -6.82 -16.45
N ASN A 709 5.06 -5.53 -16.51
CA ASN A 709 4.24 -4.87 -15.51
C ASN A 709 2.85 -4.56 -16.11
N PRO A 710 1.75 -5.20 -15.63
CA PRO A 710 0.42 -5.02 -16.21
C PRO A 710 -0.14 -3.62 -16.03
N ALA A 711 0.15 -2.95 -14.91
CA ALA A 711 -0.27 -1.57 -14.68
C ALA A 711 0.41 -0.61 -15.67
N ALA A 712 1.70 -0.82 -15.97
CA ALA A 712 2.42 -0.04 -16.99
C ALA A 712 1.87 -0.29 -18.41
N ILE A 713 1.43 -1.52 -18.71
CA ILE A 713 0.78 -1.86 -19.99
C ILE A 713 -0.55 -1.11 -20.12
N LEU A 714 -1.39 -1.12 -19.08
CA LEU A 714 -2.66 -0.40 -19.08
C LEU A 714 -2.46 1.11 -19.17
N PHE A 715 -1.49 1.66 -18.45
CA PHE A 715 -1.07 3.05 -18.58
C PHE A 715 -0.75 3.41 -20.05
N SER A 716 0.11 2.61 -20.69
CA SER A 716 0.49 2.83 -22.10
C SER A 716 -0.71 2.72 -23.06
N LYS A 717 -1.57 1.70 -22.88
CA LYS A 717 -2.75 1.49 -23.74
C LYS A 717 -3.72 2.67 -23.68
N VAL A 718 -4.06 3.14 -22.50
CA VAL A 718 -5.00 4.24 -22.30
C VAL A 718 -4.39 5.54 -22.78
N LEU A 719 -3.21 5.91 -22.26
CA LEU A 719 -2.61 7.20 -22.55
C LEU A 719 -2.12 7.31 -24.01
N SER A 720 -1.85 6.19 -24.70
CA SER A 720 -1.60 6.26 -26.15
C SER A 720 -2.81 6.76 -26.95
N LYS A 721 -4.03 6.43 -26.51
CA LYS A 721 -5.27 6.95 -27.12
C LYS A 721 -5.49 8.42 -26.78
N VAL A 722 -5.28 8.78 -25.51
CA VAL A 722 -5.43 10.15 -25.00
C VAL A 722 -4.43 11.12 -25.65
N HIS A 723 -3.20 10.66 -25.95
CA HIS A 723 -2.16 11.51 -26.54
C HIS A 723 -2.19 11.61 -28.07
N ASN A 724 -3.21 11.05 -28.71
CA ASN A 724 -3.33 11.16 -30.17
C ASN A 724 -3.46 12.63 -30.62
N GLY A 725 -2.48 13.11 -31.40
CA GLY A 725 -2.42 14.50 -31.82
C GLY A 725 -1.78 15.50 -30.86
N LEU A 726 -1.45 15.09 -29.61
CA LEU A 726 -0.78 15.99 -28.68
C LEU A 726 0.72 16.10 -28.97
N PRO A 727 1.32 17.31 -28.83
CA PRO A 727 2.74 17.52 -29.10
C PRO A 727 3.62 16.80 -28.08
N LYS A 728 4.78 16.34 -28.52
CA LYS A 728 5.82 15.83 -27.65
C LYS A 728 6.50 16.98 -26.93
N VAL A 729 6.55 16.94 -25.61
CA VAL A 729 7.24 17.93 -24.75
C VAL A 729 8.23 17.21 -23.85
N ASP A 730 9.42 17.79 -23.66
CA ASP A 730 10.41 17.31 -22.69
C ASP A 730 10.33 18.16 -21.42
N LEU A 731 10.22 17.50 -20.28
CA LEU A 731 10.18 18.15 -18.97
C LEU A 731 11.57 18.27 -18.33
N ILE A 732 12.61 17.68 -18.95
CA ILE A 732 13.98 17.79 -18.45
C ILE A 732 14.62 19.05 -19.06
N ASN A 733 15.05 19.96 -18.20
CA ASN A 733 15.92 21.04 -18.62
C ASN A 733 17.39 20.57 -18.52
N TYR A 734 17.99 20.29 -19.66
CA TYR A 734 19.38 19.80 -19.75
C TYR A 734 20.45 20.90 -19.64
N ASP A 735 20.12 22.15 -19.92
CA ASP A 735 21.08 23.25 -20.00
C ASP A 735 21.93 23.44 -18.71
N PRO A 736 21.34 23.41 -17.49
CA PRO A 736 22.13 23.57 -16.26
C PRO A 736 22.83 22.27 -15.81
N LEU A 737 22.60 21.14 -16.50
CA LEU A 737 23.05 19.82 -16.06
C LEU A 737 24.38 19.43 -16.70
N LEU A 738 25.37 19.16 -15.87
CA LEU A 738 26.71 18.71 -16.23
C LEU A 738 26.84 17.20 -16.05
N TRP A 739 27.50 16.52 -16.97
CA TRP A 739 27.87 15.13 -16.82
C TRP A 739 28.98 14.98 -15.76
N VAL A 740 28.82 14.00 -14.88
CA VAL A 740 29.86 13.57 -13.94
C VAL A 740 29.88 12.04 -13.88
N SER A 741 31.10 11.50 -13.86
CA SER A 741 31.32 10.07 -13.65
C SER A 741 31.89 9.83 -12.26
N MET A 742 31.26 8.90 -11.53
CA MET A 742 31.54 8.58 -10.14
C MET A 742 32.15 7.21 -10.01
N CYS A 743 33.22 7.08 -9.26
CA CYS A 743 33.78 5.81 -8.86
C CYS A 743 32.90 5.17 -7.77
N LEU A 744 32.40 3.98 -8.00
CA LEU A 744 31.50 3.28 -7.06
C LEU A 744 32.22 2.73 -5.83
N ASP A 745 33.55 2.61 -5.85
CA ASP A 745 34.33 2.12 -4.72
C ASP A 745 34.74 3.25 -3.76
N SER A 746 34.92 4.50 -4.25
CA SER A 746 35.28 5.65 -3.42
C SER A 746 34.15 6.64 -3.16
N GLY A 747 33.08 6.62 -3.97
CA GLY A 747 32.05 7.65 -3.98
C GLY A 747 32.51 9.02 -4.50
N LYS A 748 33.68 9.12 -5.15
CA LYS A 748 34.28 10.33 -5.68
C LYS A 748 34.33 10.28 -7.22
N MET A 749 34.74 11.40 -7.87
CA MET A 749 34.90 11.43 -9.34
C MET A 749 35.95 10.44 -9.81
N VAL A 750 35.73 9.89 -10.99
CA VAL A 750 36.66 8.93 -11.61
C VAL A 750 38.01 9.58 -11.91
N THR A 751 39.08 8.77 -11.79
CA THR A 751 40.41 9.02 -12.35
C THR A 751 40.67 8.09 -13.53
N GLU A 752 41.77 8.27 -14.22
CA GLU A 752 42.24 7.35 -15.26
C GLU A 752 42.30 5.90 -14.73
N ALA A 753 42.73 5.70 -13.50
CA ALA A 753 42.76 4.40 -12.84
C ALA A 753 41.39 3.73 -12.78
N CYS A 754 40.34 4.48 -12.45
CA CYS A 754 38.96 3.95 -12.41
C CYS A 754 38.46 3.49 -13.80
N LEU A 755 38.85 4.18 -14.86
CA LEU A 755 38.46 3.83 -16.23
C LEU A 755 39.14 2.55 -16.74
N HIS A 756 40.29 2.22 -16.17
CA HIS A 756 41.03 0.96 -16.46
C HIS A 756 40.57 -0.21 -15.57
N ASP A 757 39.64 0.00 -14.64
CA ASP A 757 39.08 -1.08 -13.82
C ASP A 757 38.12 -1.90 -14.66
N VAL A 758 38.50 -3.14 -14.97
CA VAL A 758 37.69 -4.08 -15.79
C VAL A 758 36.70 -4.90 -14.97
N ARG A 759 36.74 -4.77 -13.65
CA ARG A 759 35.83 -5.51 -12.76
C ARG A 759 34.37 -5.12 -13.00
N THR A 760 33.52 -6.10 -12.86
CA THR A 760 32.07 -5.91 -12.78
C THR A 760 31.53 -6.68 -11.60
N ILE A 761 30.56 -6.07 -10.90
CA ILE A 761 29.82 -6.76 -9.82
C ILE A 761 28.36 -6.76 -10.21
N ASP A 762 27.75 -7.93 -10.30
CA ASP A 762 26.38 -8.10 -10.85
C ASP A 762 26.24 -7.45 -12.23
N GLY A 763 27.29 -7.53 -13.07
CA GLY A 763 27.34 -6.91 -14.40
C GLY A 763 27.51 -5.38 -14.41
N ILE A 764 27.69 -4.74 -13.25
CA ILE A 764 27.84 -3.29 -13.11
C ILE A 764 29.35 -2.96 -13.05
N LYS A 765 29.79 -2.08 -13.95
CA LYS A 765 31.15 -1.51 -13.93
C LYS A 765 31.40 -0.80 -12.60
N ARG A 766 32.67 -0.62 -12.21
CA ARG A 766 33.02 0.07 -10.96
C ARG A 766 32.97 1.58 -11.05
N TYR A 767 32.37 2.11 -12.09
CA TYR A 767 32.00 3.54 -12.21
C TYR A 767 30.65 3.68 -12.88
N ASP A 768 29.99 4.80 -12.59
CA ASP A 768 28.68 5.15 -13.14
C ASP A 768 28.61 6.65 -13.40
N SER A 769 27.72 7.09 -14.27
CA SER A 769 27.62 8.49 -14.69
C SER A 769 26.21 9.01 -14.55
N ALA A 770 26.10 10.24 -14.06
CA ALA A 770 24.84 10.94 -13.95
C ALA A 770 25.03 12.42 -14.34
N ARG A 771 23.90 13.14 -14.43
CA ARG A 771 23.92 14.59 -14.63
C ARG A 771 23.55 15.31 -13.34
N VAL A 772 24.28 16.38 -13.02
CA VAL A 772 24.05 17.21 -11.83
C VAL A 772 24.17 18.69 -12.16
N TYR A 773 23.55 19.52 -11.34
CA TYR A 773 23.80 20.97 -11.39
C TYR A 773 25.25 21.30 -10.98
N ARG A 774 25.75 22.45 -11.42
CA ARG A 774 27.13 22.89 -11.12
C ARG A 774 27.41 22.97 -9.60
N GLU A 775 26.43 23.36 -8.82
CA GLU A 775 26.56 23.46 -7.36
C GLU A 775 26.70 22.12 -6.66
N ASP A 776 26.14 21.04 -7.24
CA ASP A 776 26.23 19.66 -6.74
C ASP A 776 27.39 18.89 -7.41
N TYR A 777 28.21 19.57 -8.25
CA TYR A 777 29.31 18.93 -8.93
C TYR A 777 30.43 18.58 -7.93
N PRO A 778 30.82 17.30 -7.81
CA PRO A 778 31.81 16.89 -6.82
C PRO A 778 33.16 17.55 -7.08
N SER A 779 33.95 17.80 -6.02
CA SER A 779 35.24 18.41 -6.10
C SER A 779 36.40 17.43 -5.88
N GLN A 780 36.11 16.21 -5.42
CA GLN A 780 37.15 15.24 -5.05
C GLN A 780 37.23 14.12 -6.09
N TYR A 781 38.46 13.77 -6.44
CA TYR A 781 38.76 12.62 -7.32
C TYR A 781 39.01 11.36 -6.50
N CYS A 782 38.83 10.20 -7.14
CA CYS A 782 39.06 8.90 -6.53
C CYS A 782 40.48 8.75 -5.99
N ASP A 783 40.60 8.36 -4.74
CA ASP A 783 41.80 8.07 -4.01
C ASP A 783 41.99 6.57 -3.70
N LYS A 784 41.02 5.76 -4.07
CA LYS A 784 41.04 4.31 -3.88
C LYS A 784 41.67 3.55 -5.05
N HIS A 785 41.50 3.98 -6.30
CA HIS A 785 42.13 3.34 -7.45
C HIS A 785 43.53 3.87 -7.73
N ILE A 786 44.43 2.97 -8.03
CA ILE A 786 45.78 3.28 -8.55
C ILE A 786 45.99 2.59 -9.90
N LEU A 787 46.69 3.25 -10.80
CA LEU A 787 47.07 2.70 -12.09
C LEU A 787 48.52 2.28 -12.03
N VAL A 788 48.81 1.01 -12.25
CA VAL A 788 50.12 0.42 -12.22
C VAL A 788 50.47 -0.19 -13.55
N ASP A 789 51.82 -0.25 -13.85
CA ASP A 789 52.32 -1.11 -14.90
C ASP A 789 52.30 -2.54 -14.38
N TYR A 790 51.61 -3.44 -15.02
CA TYR A 790 51.40 -4.82 -14.61
C TYR A 790 52.08 -5.75 -15.59
N CYS A 791 52.97 -6.61 -15.11
CA CYS A 791 53.63 -7.64 -15.89
C CYS A 791 52.69 -8.82 -16.03
N VAL A 792 52.04 -8.96 -17.20
CA VAL A 792 51.10 -10.06 -17.49
C VAL A 792 51.87 -11.41 -17.53
N THR A 793 53.07 -11.40 -18.05
CA THR A 793 53.95 -12.60 -18.17
C THR A 793 54.33 -13.18 -16.81
N GLY A 794 54.65 -12.32 -15.85
CA GLY A 794 55.05 -12.73 -14.48
C GLY A 794 53.95 -12.67 -13.42
N GLY A 795 52.76 -12.11 -13.76
CA GLY A 795 51.62 -12.10 -12.86
C GLY A 795 51.71 -11.11 -11.70
N GLY A 796 52.36 -9.93 -11.83
CA GLY A 796 52.51 -8.94 -10.75
C GLY A 796 52.79 -7.53 -11.24
N VAL A 797 52.85 -6.56 -10.29
CA VAL A 797 53.20 -5.19 -10.59
C VAL A 797 54.67 -5.14 -11.12
N CYS A 798 54.91 -4.40 -12.20
CA CYS A 798 56.21 -4.31 -12.78
C CYS A 798 57.21 -3.67 -11.80
N ASN A 799 58.36 -4.25 -11.69
CA ASN A 799 59.58 -3.69 -11.10
C ASN A 799 60.54 -3.24 -12.20
N GLU A 800 61.72 -2.75 -11.79
CA GLU A 800 62.77 -2.32 -12.74
C GLU A 800 63.23 -3.46 -13.67
N TYR A 801 63.26 -4.71 -13.18
CA TYR A 801 63.70 -5.86 -13.97
C TYR A 801 62.72 -6.25 -15.05
N CYS A 802 61.42 -6.06 -14.88
CA CYS A 802 60.42 -6.29 -15.92
C CYS A 802 60.69 -5.41 -17.15
N LYS A 803 61.12 -4.17 -16.91
CA LYS A 803 61.43 -3.24 -18.01
C LYS A 803 62.75 -3.63 -18.67
N LEU A 804 63.79 -3.99 -17.87
CA LEU A 804 65.06 -4.49 -18.40
C LEU A 804 64.89 -5.73 -19.28
N PHE A 805 64.06 -6.71 -18.82
CA PHE A 805 63.76 -7.89 -19.65
C PHE A 805 62.89 -7.53 -20.90
N ALA A 806 62.04 -6.52 -20.81
CA ALA A 806 61.26 -6.10 -21.98
C ALA A 806 62.13 -5.39 -23.04
N ASP A 807 63.10 -4.59 -22.57
CA ASP A 807 64.06 -3.91 -23.47
C ASP A 807 65.03 -4.88 -24.17
N GLU A 808 65.34 -5.99 -23.48
CA GLU A 808 66.25 -7.05 -24.00
C GLU A 808 65.50 -8.16 -24.76
N LYS A 809 64.33 -7.88 -25.30
CA LYS A 809 63.45 -8.87 -25.96
C LYS A 809 64.12 -9.63 -27.09
N GLU A 810 64.98 -8.95 -27.88
CA GLU A 810 65.67 -9.56 -28.99
C GLU A 810 66.71 -10.60 -28.55
N ASN A 811 67.29 -10.44 -27.33
CA ASN A 811 68.35 -11.29 -26.81
C ASN A 811 67.83 -12.39 -25.87
N THR A 812 66.71 -12.14 -25.14
CA THR A 812 66.17 -13.10 -24.19
C THR A 812 65.27 -14.12 -24.81
N GLY A 813 64.68 -13.83 -25.99
CA GLY A 813 63.68 -14.66 -26.64
C GLY A 813 62.35 -14.77 -25.87
N THR A 814 62.23 -14.05 -24.75
CA THR A 814 61.06 -14.05 -23.91
C THR A 814 60.26 -12.74 -24.09
N GLU A 815 59.03 -12.83 -24.55
CA GLU A 815 58.14 -11.67 -24.68
C GLU A 815 57.57 -11.27 -23.32
N VAL A 816 58.08 -10.17 -22.73
CA VAL A 816 57.55 -9.60 -21.49
C VAL A 816 56.42 -8.68 -21.86
N LYS A 817 55.18 -9.03 -21.51
CA LYS A 817 53.98 -8.25 -21.79
C LYS A 817 53.66 -7.37 -20.57
N ILE A 818 53.74 -6.04 -20.73
CA ILE A 818 53.41 -5.05 -19.72
C ILE A 818 52.11 -4.33 -20.14
N GLU A 819 51.15 -4.28 -19.29
CA GLU A 819 49.86 -3.60 -19.50
C GLU A 819 49.55 -2.66 -18.33
N LYS A 820 48.78 -1.59 -18.57
CA LYS A 820 48.22 -0.75 -17.50
C LYS A 820 47.08 -1.50 -16.82
N LYS A 821 47.13 -1.68 -15.50
CA LYS A 821 46.12 -2.32 -14.70
C LYS A 821 45.67 -1.45 -13.54
N SER A 822 44.37 -1.38 -13.28
CA SER A 822 43.81 -0.70 -12.14
C SER A 822 43.76 -1.63 -10.93
N LEU A 823 44.24 -1.16 -9.80
CA LEU A 823 44.11 -1.85 -8.50
C LEU A 823 43.39 -0.97 -7.50
N VAL A 824 42.64 -1.58 -6.56
CA VAL A 824 41.87 -0.89 -5.52
C VAL A 824 42.59 -0.96 -4.19
N LYS A 825 42.88 0.18 -3.62
CA LYS A 825 43.45 0.29 -2.27
C LYS A 825 42.41 -0.06 -1.22
N MET A 826 42.73 -1.05 -0.36
CA MET A 826 41.90 -1.45 0.76
C MET A 826 42.72 -1.67 2.01
N THR A 827 42.18 -1.33 3.16
CA THR A 827 42.73 -1.69 4.46
C THR A 827 42.29 -3.11 4.85
N GLN A 828 43.05 -3.76 5.73
CA GLN A 828 42.66 -5.08 6.29
C GLN A 828 41.27 -5.04 6.92
N LYS A 829 40.93 -3.95 7.60
CA LYS A 829 39.63 -3.76 8.22
C LYS A 829 38.50 -3.72 7.20
N GLU A 830 38.67 -2.98 6.09
CA GLU A 830 37.72 -2.92 5.00
C GLU A 830 37.50 -4.30 4.37
N VAL A 831 38.57 -5.05 4.14
CA VAL A 831 38.47 -6.43 3.61
C VAL A 831 37.76 -7.34 4.62
N ALA A 832 38.09 -7.23 5.92
CA ALA A 832 37.45 -8.05 6.96
C ALA A 832 35.96 -7.72 7.12
N GLU A 833 35.56 -6.44 7.04
CA GLU A 833 34.17 -6.02 7.06
C GLU A 833 33.40 -6.55 5.85
N LEU A 834 34.00 -6.50 4.66
CA LEU A 834 33.41 -7.09 3.46
C LEU A 834 33.27 -8.62 3.55
N LEU A 835 34.23 -9.31 4.14
CA LEU A 835 34.16 -10.77 4.36
C LEU A 835 33.10 -11.14 5.42
N LYS A 836 32.84 -10.30 6.43
CA LYS A 836 31.79 -10.49 7.42
C LYS A 836 30.40 -10.26 6.80
N ALA A 837 30.32 -9.32 5.87
CA ALA A 837 29.08 -8.97 5.20
C ALA A 837 28.51 -10.04 4.27
N LYS A 838 28.98 -11.30 4.31
CA LYS A 838 28.55 -12.42 3.44
C LYS A 838 27.03 -12.52 3.25
N PRO A 839 26.44 -11.78 2.33
CA PRO A 839 25.16 -12.13 1.76
C PRO A 839 25.44 -12.92 0.49
N GLY A 840 25.32 -14.24 0.58
CA GLY A 840 25.13 -15.14 -0.54
C GLY A 840 26.00 -14.91 -1.79
N GLY A 841 27.31 -15.18 -1.74
CA GLY A 841 28.10 -15.46 -2.93
C GLY A 841 28.68 -14.28 -3.72
N LEU A 842 28.53 -13.03 -3.29
CA LEU A 842 28.93 -11.82 -4.05
C LEU A 842 30.37 -11.34 -3.80
N LEU A 843 30.98 -11.80 -2.74
CA LEU A 843 32.30 -11.33 -2.29
C LEU A 843 33.47 -11.84 -3.12
N PRO A 844 33.44 -13.05 -3.74
CA PRO A 844 34.58 -13.53 -4.50
C PRO A 844 34.95 -12.63 -5.69
N GLU A 845 33.94 -12.02 -6.36
CA GLU A 845 34.19 -11.17 -7.53
C GLU A 845 34.76 -9.79 -7.15
N TYR A 846 34.35 -9.24 -5.98
CA TYR A 846 34.83 -7.95 -5.51
C TYR A 846 36.22 -8.02 -4.90
N LEU A 847 36.53 -9.10 -4.18
CA LEU A 847 37.78 -9.34 -3.46
C LEU A 847 38.76 -10.23 -4.23
N ARG A 848 38.73 -10.20 -5.56
CA ARG A 848 39.75 -10.93 -6.34
C ARG A 848 41.15 -10.38 -6.00
N ASP A 849 42.07 -11.24 -5.59
CA ASP A 849 43.40 -10.93 -5.12
C ASP A 849 44.19 -10.10 -6.12
N ASP A 850 44.04 -10.37 -7.40
CA ASP A 850 44.74 -9.72 -8.49
C ASP A 850 44.26 -8.27 -8.76
N TYR A 851 43.23 -7.76 -8.03
CA TYR A 851 42.72 -6.39 -8.14
C TYR A 851 42.82 -5.56 -6.85
N ILE A 852 43.24 -6.16 -5.74
CA ILE A 852 43.33 -5.47 -4.45
C ILE A 852 44.80 -5.08 -4.16
N TYR A 853 45.00 -3.80 -3.83
CA TYR A 853 46.23 -3.27 -3.28
C TYR A 853 46.01 -2.95 -1.79
N LEU A 854 46.61 -3.77 -0.95
CA LEU A 854 46.43 -3.62 0.50
C LEU A 854 47.30 -2.54 1.06
N ILE A 855 46.71 -1.69 1.90
CA ILE A 855 47.34 -0.61 2.62
C ILE A 855 47.11 -0.78 4.12
N ASN A 856 48.06 -0.31 4.94
CA ASN A 856 47.89 -0.17 6.37
C ASN A 856 46.91 0.95 6.70
N GLU A 857 46.39 0.97 7.92
CA GLU A 857 45.44 2.02 8.38
C GLU A 857 46.09 3.43 8.31
N ASN A 858 47.44 3.51 8.26
CA ASN A 858 48.17 4.75 8.08
C ASN A 858 48.35 5.16 6.59
N GLY A 859 47.80 4.43 5.65
CA GLY A 859 47.90 4.74 4.21
C GLY A 859 49.21 4.29 3.56
N THR A 860 50.07 3.56 4.26
CA THR A 860 51.26 2.94 3.72
C THR A 860 50.99 1.54 3.18
N ASP A 861 51.85 1.08 2.25
CA ASP A 861 51.68 -0.23 1.61
C ASP A 861 51.75 -1.34 2.64
N ALA A 862 50.74 -2.21 2.64
CA ALA A 862 50.67 -3.45 3.40
C ALA A 862 50.52 -4.61 2.44
N VAL A 863 51.21 -5.70 2.72
CA VAL A 863 51.29 -6.81 1.79
C VAL A 863 50.63 -8.06 2.36
N PHE A 864 49.82 -8.70 1.52
CA PHE A 864 49.03 -9.89 1.89
C PHE A 864 49.33 -11.11 1.03
N LYS A 865 49.32 -12.26 1.67
CA LYS A 865 49.25 -13.58 1.06
C LYS A 865 47.78 -14.07 1.06
N GLY A 866 47.19 -14.21 -0.13
CA GLY A 866 46.02 -15.03 -0.46
C GLY A 866 44.74 -14.80 0.32
N ILE A 867 43.68 -14.43 -0.34
CA ILE A 867 42.29 -14.35 0.21
C ILE A 867 41.51 -15.64 -0.05
N GLU A 868 42.09 -16.79 0.21
CA GLU A 868 41.32 -18.02 0.33
C GLU A 868 40.89 -18.24 1.79
N GLY A 869 39.90 -17.51 2.24
CA GLY A 869 39.08 -17.84 3.42
C GLY A 869 39.70 -17.58 4.79
N LYS A 870 40.94 -17.15 4.90
CA LYS A 870 41.61 -16.78 6.16
C LYS A 870 42.59 -15.63 5.98
N LEU A 871 42.30 -14.51 6.64
CA LEU A 871 43.29 -13.46 6.90
C LEU A 871 44.34 -13.99 7.90
N GLU A 872 45.40 -14.64 7.43
CA GLU A 872 46.50 -15.08 8.25
C GLU A 872 47.77 -14.32 7.83
N GLN A 873 48.20 -13.46 8.73
CA GLN A 873 49.51 -12.80 8.90
C GLN A 873 49.98 -11.82 7.79
N GLU A 874 50.42 -10.62 8.28
CA GLU A 874 51.25 -9.68 7.55
C GLU A 874 52.49 -10.39 7.02
N VAL A 875 52.76 -10.25 5.73
CA VAL A 875 53.98 -10.70 5.07
C VAL A 875 54.57 -9.53 4.33
N ASP A 876 55.88 -9.30 4.52
CA ASP A 876 56.62 -8.26 3.87
C ASP A 876 56.54 -8.29 2.33
N ALA A 877 56.35 -7.16 1.82
CA ALA A 877 56.10 -6.57 0.52
C ALA A 877 56.46 -7.23 -0.86
N PRO A 878 56.65 -8.48 -1.15
CA PRO A 878 56.96 -8.91 -2.50
C PRO A 878 55.80 -9.46 -3.36
N TYR A 879 54.60 -9.60 -2.85
CA TYR A 879 53.57 -10.37 -3.58
C TYR A 879 52.79 -9.67 -4.68
N LEU A 880 52.87 -8.35 -4.68
CA LEU A 880 52.29 -7.56 -5.77
C LEU A 880 53.31 -7.31 -6.88
N VAL A 881 54.55 -7.47 -6.59
CA VAL A 881 55.67 -7.27 -7.54
C VAL A 881 55.86 -8.55 -8.36
N CYS A 882 56.16 -8.39 -9.63
CA CYS A 882 56.37 -9.51 -10.54
C CYS A 882 57.36 -10.51 -9.96
N PRO A 883 56.99 -11.76 -9.69
CA PRO A 883 57.90 -12.75 -9.10
C PRO A 883 58.87 -13.34 -10.10
N LEU A 884 58.52 -13.26 -11.41
CA LEU A 884 59.33 -13.89 -12.46
C LEU A 884 60.53 -13.07 -12.82
N HIS A 885 60.35 -11.73 -12.90
CA HIS A 885 61.39 -10.80 -13.29
C HIS A 885 61.98 -10.11 -12.03
N ASN A 886 62.98 -10.71 -11.45
CA ASN A 886 63.63 -10.20 -10.23
C ASN A 886 65.16 -10.06 -10.46
N LYS A 887 65.84 -9.57 -9.45
CA LYS A 887 67.27 -9.33 -9.50
C LYS A 887 68.07 -10.59 -9.80
N GLU A 888 67.70 -11.70 -9.17
CA GLU A 888 68.37 -12.99 -9.32
C GLU A 888 68.24 -13.51 -10.76
N ALA A 889 67.03 -13.46 -11.32
CA ALA A 889 66.75 -13.87 -12.68
C ALA A 889 67.50 -12.97 -13.70
N TRP A 890 67.64 -11.67 -13.39
CA TRP A 890 68.39 -10.75 -14.24
C TRP A 890 69.91 -10.99 -14.18
N GLU A 891 70.44 -11.24 -12.97
CA GLU A 891 71.85 -11.58 -12.82
C GLU A 891 72.19 -12.90 -13.50
N GLU A 892 71.32 -13.91 -13.36
CA GLU A 892 71.48 -15.22 -14.07
C GLU A 892 71.47 -15.03 -15.60
N TYR A 893 70.51 -14.18 -16.12
CA TYR A 893 70.53 -13.85 -17.55
C TYR A 893 71.81 -13.13 -17.98
N GLN A 894 72.27 -12.14 -17.19
CA GLN A 894 73.52 -11.41 -17.50
C GLN A 894 74.76 -12.34 -17.47
N GLU A 895 74.81 -13.32 -16.62
CA GLU A 895 75.84 -14.34 -16.60
C GLU A 895 75.75 -15.25 -17.81
N SER A 896 74.56 -15.59 -18.26
CA SER A 896 74.35 -16.47 -19.42
C SER A 896 74.79 -15.87 -20.79
N ILE A 897 74.83 -14.54 -20.86
CA ILE A 897 75.23 -13.80 -22.08
C ILE A 897 76.70 -13.35 -22.08
N LYS A 898 77.43 -13.56 -20.93
CA LYS A 898 78.90 -13.30 -20.92
C LYS A 898 79.53 -14.21 -21.98
N PRO A 899 80.38 -13.66 -22.87
CA PRO A 899 81.18 -14.48 -23.82
C PRO A 899 82.00 -15.50 -23.02
N THR A 900 81.90 -16.74 -23.32
CA THR A 900 82.86 -17.77 -22.89
C THR A 900 84.19 -17.35 -23.40
N GLU A 901 85.13 -17.00 -22.48
CA GLU A 901 86.49 -16.81 -22.84
C GLU A 901 87.08 -18.07 -23.56
N PRO A 902 87.70 -17.94 -24.71
CA PRO A 902 88.25 -19.10 -25.36
C PRO A 902 89.42 -19.67 -24.51
N GLU A 903 89.47 -20.95 -24.24
CA GLU A 903 90.57 -21.69 -23.60
C GLU A 903 91.86 -21.34 -24.33
N THR A 904 92.77 -20.64 -23.64
CA THR A 904 94.18 -20.39 -24.05
C THR A 904 94.92 -21.68 -23.95
N GLN A 905 95.45 -22.24 -25.09
CA GLN A 905 96.67 -23.06 -25.13
C GLN A 905 97.92 -22.19 -25.09
N PRO A 906 98.94 -22.60 -24.41
CA PRO A 906 100.15 -21.79 -24.17
C PRO A 906 101.13 -21.84 -25.27
N ASP A 907 102.13 -20.85 -25.20
CA ASP A 907 103.43 -20.68 -25.89
C ASP A 907 103.46 -20.02 -27.23
N THR A 908 104.15 -18.86 -27.27
CA THR A 908 105.55 -18.59 -27.30
C THR A 908 105.82 -17.11 -27.46
N GLU A 909 106.92 -16.66 -26.68
CA GLU A 909 107.57 -15.39 -26.73
C GLU A 909 107.93 -14.85 -28.11
N THR A 910 107.84 -13.61 -28.40
CA THR A 910 108.87 -12.73 -28.79
C THR A 910 108.52 -11.24 -28.78
N ASP A 911 109.49 -10.52 -28.19
CA ASP A 911 109.57 -9.06 -28.05
C ASP A 911 109.43 -8.31 -29.39
N THR A 912 108.85 -7.09 -29.24
CA THR A 912 109.64 -5.85 -29.57
C THR A 912 108.70 -4.59 -29.38
N GLU A 913 109.31 -3.67 -28.74
CA GLU A 913 109.13 -2.24 -28.52
C GLU A 913 108.49 -1.48 -29.65
N SER A 914 107.67 -0.49 -29.40
CA SER A 914 108.03 0.95 -29.36
C SER A 914 106.79 1.84 -29.62
N ASP A 915 106.65 2.73 -28.74
CA ASP A 915 106.44 4.20 -28.85
C ASP A 915 105.38 4.84 -29.74
N THR A 916 104.78 5.67 -29.04
CA THR A 916 104.51 7.13 -29.23
C THR A 916 103.07 7.56 -29.42
N GLU A 917 102.57 8.18 -28.39
CA GLU A 917 102.07 9.54 -28.36
C GLU A 917 101.39 10.10 -29.59
N THR A 918 100.09 10.66 -29.49
CA THR A 918 99.85 12.06 -29.15
C THR A 918 98.39 12.38 -29.42
N ASP A 919 97.86 13.05 -28.47
CA ASP A 919 96.96 14.25 -28.47
C ASP A 919 96.16 14.61 -29.74
N THR A 920 94.97 14.96 -29.62
CA THR A 920 94.38 16.35 -29.51
C THR A 920 92.85 16.37 -29.81
N GLU A 921 92.19 16.90 -28.85
CA GLU A 921 91.19 17.99 -28.97
C GLU A 921 90.61 18.34 -30.35
N SER A 922 89.34 18.54 -30.37
CA SER A 922 88.61 19.80 -30.29
C SER A 922 87.19 19.75 -30.90
N ASP A 923 86.28 20.21 -30.17
CA ASP A 923 85.35 21.32 -30.43
C ASP A 923 84.61 21.39 -31.79
N THR A 924 83.35 21.59 -31.70
CA THR A 924 82.47 22.74 -31.97
C THR A 924 81.13 22.35 -32.62
N GLU A 925 80.12 22.72 -31.93
CA GLU A 925 79.06 23.67 -32.26
C GLU A 925 78.52 23.63 -33.70
N SER A 926 77.24 23.56 -33.81
CA SER A 926 76.25 24.66 -34.00
C SER A 926 75.02 24.18 -34.81
N ASP A 927 73.95 24.41 -34.28
CA ASP A 927 72.88 25.34 -34.76
C ASP A 927 72.13 25.02 -36.10
N THR A 928 70.92 25.12 -35.94
CA THR A 928 69.84 25.94 -36.54
C THR A 928 68.74 25.19 -37.25
N ASN A 929 67.57 25.48 -36.71
CA ASN A 929 66.30 25.99 -37.36
C ASN A 929 65.83 25.36 -38.67
N THR A 930 64.63 25.11 -38.84
CA THR A 930 63.42 25.92 -39.04
C THR A 930 62.27 25.02 -39.50
N GLU A 931 61.11 25.27 -38.93
CA GLU A 931 59.85 25.75 -39.54
C GLU A 931 59.03 24.84 -40.44
N GLU A 932 57.82 24.77 -39.93
CA GLU A 932 56.53 24.94 -40.72
C GLU A 932 56.15 23.76 -41.66
N ASP A 933 54.92 23.36 -41.82
CA ASP A 933 53.59 23.98 -41.69
C ASP A 933 52.53 22.96 -42.00
N ASP A 934 51.37 23.20 -41.45
CA ASP A 934 50.01 22.96 -41.97
C ASP A 934 49.50 21.61 -42.45
N GLY A 935 48.28 21.41 -41.98
CA GLY A 935 47.18 20.88 -42.80
C GLY A 935 46.29 19.84 -42.12
N ALA A 936 45.40 20.25 -41.37
CA ALA A 936 43.93 20.30 -41.50
C ALA A 936 43.23 19.07 -42.14
N VAL A 937 42.10 18.76 -41.42
CA VAL A 937 40.84 18.21 -41.89
C VAL A 937 40.62 16.70 -41.92
N GLY A 938 39.59 16.32 -41.08
CA GLY A 938 38.84 15.12 -41.22
C GLY A 938 38.14 14.77 -39.88
#